data_f6ded1e0cad9a9fd0f4298a935f7b15d
#
_entry.id   f6ded1e0cad9a9fd0f4298a935f7b15d
#
_cell.length_a   1.000
_cell.length_b   1.000
_cell.length_c   1.000
_cell.angle_alpha   90.00
_cell.angle_beta   90.00
_cell.angle_gamma   90.00
#
_symmetry.space_group_name_H-M   'P 1'
#
loop_
_entity.id
_entity.type
_entity.pdbx_description
1 polymer ?
#
loop_
_entity_poly.entity_id
_entity_poly.type
_entity_poly.pdbx_seq_one_letter_code
_entity_poly.pdbx_strand_id
1 'polypeptide(L)'
;MRRLLFILLLFPLLCLAQATPPKIGLVLSGGAARGLAHIGVLKALEEQSIRVDAIAGTSMGAVIGGLYAAGYRVDELERLATHLDWQLALSDAPPRQDVPFRRKQDDRDFLVKQRLSFRDDGSLGLPLGVIQGQNLALLLESLLVHTNDTRDFDRLAIPFRAVATDIATGEKVVFQRGHLPRAIRASMSIPAVFAPVEVDGRLLVDGGMVDNIPVDVARSMGVDLVIVVDIGNPLQPRKELGTVVDVLNQSITLMTRTNSEAQLATLKPADVLIQPPLAGYGSTDFGKAKEMIDAGYRATTILDSRLAILRSPDSSQARPLDSARLPSERTPVISSIKVENDSKISDAVIRRYIRQPLGQPLDLERLQSDMSTLYGLDYFEQVHYRVVRRQDGNALVINARGKRAGTDYLRLGLNLSDDMRGDSAYNLGASYRKNGINELGAEWLSRVQLGDHQELYSEFYQPLDAGSRYFVAPYLFGEAQNVEAILDNDPIAEYRLERYGLGLNLGRQIANNGEIRFGVGQAWGEADVRVGDQDLPSFSFTEGYYELKYSFDTLDNVDYPHQGEAIGLSLRQYDPQLGSDERYRQWELILDKAFGKGPDTFVLGGRYGRTLDDAEVVTSSFLLGGARQLSGFRQDSVSGQNVSLGRMVYYRRMTQRSFLPLDFPLYLGASLERGRVWNNDNSFDSGYINAASVFISFDTPLGPLDFSYGLNDEAERALYLNLGRIF
;
A
#
# COMPACT_ATOMS: atom_id res chain seq x y z
N MET A 1 -30.76 26.53 97.50
CA MET A 1 -31.28 27.55 96.53
C MET A 1 -30.11 28.08 95.73
N ARG A 2 -29.87 27.61 94.53
CA ARG A 2 -29.13 28.28 93.41
C ARG A 2 -29.46 27.53 92.11
N ARG A 3 -30.23 28.15 91.26
CA ARG A 3 -30.53 27.66 89.90
C ARG A 3 -29.34 28.00 89.00
N LEU A 4 -28.62 26.96 88.44
CA LEU A 4 -27.67 27.14 87.40
C LEU A 4 -28.42 27.04 86.05
N LEU A 5 -28.36 28.14 85.29
CA LEU A 5 -28.85 28.25 83.94
C LEU A 5 -27.74 27.64 83.02
N PHE A 6 -28.10 26.55 82.32
CA PHE A 6 -27.24 26.01 81.23
C PHE A 6 -27.68 26.67 79.93
N ILE A 7 -26.84 27.57 79.41
CA ILE A 7 -26.98 28.12 78.06
C ILE A 7 -26.31 27.14 77.12
N LEU A 8 -27.12 26.36 76.34
CA LEU A 8 -26.66 25.54 75.22
C LEU A 8 -26.38 26.44 74.04
N LEU A 9 -25.14 26.73 73.74
CA LEU A 9 -24.70 27.33 72.46
C LEU A 9 -24.88 26.32 71.35
N LEU A 10 -25.97 26.46 70.57
CA LEU A 10 -26.14 25.83 69.26
C LEU A 10 -25.16 26.49 68.27
N PHE A 11 -24.02 25.91 68.05
CA PHE A 11 -23.21 26.20 66.86
C PHE A 11 -23.89 25.51 65.65
N PRO A 12 -24.26 26.24 64.60
CA PRO A 12 -24.66 25.60 63.37
C PRO A 12 -23.39 24.99 62.76
N LEU A 13 -23.27 23.66 62.77
CA LEU A 13 -22.36 22.93 61.90
C LEU A 13 -22.76 23.26 60.48
N LEU A 14 -22.13 24.30 59.92
CA LEU A 14 -22.04 24.49 58.48
C LEU A 14 -21.26 23.28 57.94
N CYS A 15 -22.00 22.26 57.57
CA CYS A 15 -21.50 21.23 56.66
C CYS A 15 -21.12 21.97 55.38
N LEU A 16 -19.86 22.38 55.22
CA LEU A 16 -19.27 22.71 53.93
C LEU A 16 -19.34 21.43 53.15
N ALA A 17 -20.49 21.25 52.41
CA ALA A 17 -20.54 20.31 51.34
C ALA A 17 -19.40 20.73 50.39
N GLN A 18 -18.29 20.04 50.42
CA GLN A 18 -17.28 20.18 49.40
C GLN A 18 -18.00 19.92 48.08
N ALA A 19 -18.28 21.00 47.34
CA ALA A 19 -18.84 20.89 46.03
C ALA A 19 -17.90 19.98 45.19
N THR A 20 -18.37 18.79 44.86
CA THR A 20 -17.63 17.91 43.97
C THR A 20 -17.29 18.71 42.70
N PRO A 21 -16.04 18.72 42.25
CA PRO A 21 -15.68 19.44 41.05
C PRO A 21 -16.54 18.94 39.87
N PRO A 22 -16.96 19.83 38.97
CA PRO A 22 -17.84 19.46 37.87
C PRO A 22 -17.17 18.44 36.99
N LYS A 23 -17.93 17.43 36.55
CA LYS A 23 -17.46 16.45 35.56
C LYS A 23 -17.38 17.07 34.19
N ILE A 24 -16.23 16.96 33.54
CA ILE A 24 -15.93 17.58 32.26
C ILE A 24 -15.97 16.53 31.13
N GLY A 25 -16.85 16.75 30.15
CA GLY A 25 -16.86 16.01 28.89
C GLY A 25 -16.01 16.70 27.84
N LEU A 26 -15.14 15.95 27.17
CA LEU A 26 -14.38 16.43 26.01
C LEU A 26 -15.04 15.92 24.74
N VAL A 27 -15.40 16.84 23.85
CA VAL A 27 -16.01 16.57 22.55
C VAL A 27 -15.01 16.88 21.44
N LEU A 28 -14.66 15.87 20.64
CA LEU A 28 -13.67 15.98 19.59
C LEU A 28 -14.35 15.76 18.22
N SER A 29 -14.36 16.81 17.39
CA SER A 29 -14.99 16.75 16.07
C SER A 29 -14.18 15.94 15.05
N GLY A 30 -14.83 15.52 13.97
CA GLY A 30 -14.17 14.99 12.77
C GLY A 30 -13.56 16.09 11.91
N GLY A 31 -12.58 15.73 11.07
CA GLY A 31 -11.92 16.67 10.15
C GLY A 31 -10.64 16.15 9.52
N ALA A 32 -10.47 14.84 9.39
CA ALA A 32 -9.32 14.15 8.77
C ALA A 32 -7.97 14.67 9.33
N ALA A 33 -6.97 15.03 8.51
CA ALA A 33 -5.66 15.49 8.97
C ALA A 33 -5.74 16.67 9.97
N ARG A 34 -6.71 17.56 9.81
CA ARG A 34 -6.91 18.71 10.73
C ARG A 34 -7.17 18.26 12.17
N GLY A 35 -7.67 17.04 12.37
CA GLY A 35 -7.88 16.44 13.69
C GLY A 35 -6.60 16.22 14.51
N LEU A 36 -5.43 16.29 13.89
CA LEU A 36 -4.16 16.27 14.63
C LEU A 36 -4.03 17.47 15.58
N ALA A 37 -4.79 18.57 15.37
CA ALA A 37 -4.89 19.68 16.29
C ALA A 37 -5.45 19.28 17.67
N HIS A 38 -6.26 18.23 17.76
CA HIS A 38 -6.77 17.69 19.03
C HIS A 38 -5.65 17.34 20.01
N ILE A 39 -4.50 16.84 19.49
CA ILE A 39 -3.33 16.51 20.32
C ILE A 39 -2.78 17.75 21.02
N GLY A 40 -2.72 18.89 20.30
CA GLY A 40 -2.29 20.17 20.89
C GLY A 40 -3.27 20.68 21.95
N VAL A 41 -4.58 20.49 21.73
CA VAL A 41 -5.60 20.80 22.72
C VAL A 41 -5.42 19.95 23.98
N LEU A 42 -5.28 18.64 23.84
CA LEU A 42 -5.02 17.72 24.97
C LEU A 42 -3.79 18.13 25.75
N LYS A 43 -2.69 18.51 25.05
CA LYS A 43 -1.45 18.99 25.66
C LYS A 43 -1.69 20.21 26.56
N ALA A 44 -2.39 21.20 26.03
CA ALA A 44 -2.68 22.41 26.80
C ALA A 44 -3.63 22.16 27.97
N LEU A 45 -4.62 21.24 27.84
CA LEU A 45 -5.51 20.86 28.95
C LEU A 45 -4.74 20.14 30.07
N GLU A 46 -3.84 19.21 29.73
CA GLU A 46 -2.99 18.53 30.74
C GLU A 46 -2.08 19.53 31.47
N GLU A 47 -1.39 20.43 30.74
CA GLU A 47 -0.51 21.45 31.32
C GLU A 47 -1.25 22.42 32.22
N GLN A 48 -2.52 22.71 31.92
CA GLN A 48 -3.41 23.53 32.76
C GLN A 48 -4.09 22.76 33.89
N SER A 49 -3.77 21.48 34.07
CA SER A 49 -4.36 20.62 35.12
C SER A 49 -5.90 20.51 35.00
N ILE A 50 -6.42 20.45 33.78
CA ILE A 50 -7.84 20.25 33.53
C ILE A 50 -8.11 18.76 33.37
N ARG A 51 -8.95 18.23 34.25
CA ARG A 51 -9.34 16.83 34.23
C ARG A 51 -10.47 16.61 33.20
N VAL A 52 -10.31 15.55 32.38
CA VAL A 52 -11.35 15.07 31.46
C VAL A 52 -11.97 13.81 32.03
N ASP A 53 -13.29 13.80 32.25
CA ASP A 53 -14.04 12.70 32.88
C ASP A 53 -14.71 11.79 31.86
N ALA A 54 -14.96 12.27 30.62
CA ALA A 54 -15.55 11.50 29.54
C ALA A 54 -15.14 12.09 28.19
N ILE A 55 -15.05 11.25 27.16
CA ILE A 55 -14.70 11.68 25.79
C ILE A 55 -15.72 11.15 24.81
N ALA A 56 -16.24 12.04 23.95
CA ALA A 56 -17.01 11.66 22.77
C ALA A 56 -16.32 12.19 21.51
N GLY A 57 -16.10 11.34 20.53
CA GLY A 57 -15.36 11.70 19.32
C GLY A 57 -15.98 11.15 18.04
N THR A 58 -15.77 11.87 16.95
CA THR A 58 -16.16 11.48 15.60
C THR A 58 -14.95 11.49 14.68
N SER A 59 -14.81 10.50 13.80
CA SER A 59 -13.74 10.43 12.80
C SER A 59 -12.34 10.56 13.43
N MET A 60 -11.50 11.50 13.03
CA MET A 60 -10.20 11.73 13.66
C MET A 60 -10.31 12.07 15.15
N GLY A 61 -11.40 12.73 15.57
CA GLY A 61 -11.69 12.94 16.99
C GLY A 61 -11.91 11.63 17.75
N ALA A 62 -12.49 10.62 17.11
CA ALA A 62 -12.59 9.27 17.68
C ALA A 62 -11.24 8.56 17.73
N VAL A 63 -10.35 8.78 16.75
CA VAL A 63 -8.97 8.23 16.77
C VAL A 63 -8.18 8.80 17.95
N ILE A 64 -8.04 10.12 17.99
CA ILE A 64 -7.23 10.78 19.04
C ILE A 64 -7.87 10.59 20.42
N GLY A 65 -9.19 10.80 20.51
CA GLY A 65 -9.92 10.61 21.76
C GLY A 65 -9.91 9.17 22.26
N GLY A 66 -10.03 8.19 21.36
CA GLY A 66 -10.00 6.77 21.68
C GLY A 66 -8.64 6.28 22.14
N LEU A 67 -7.55 6.72 21.49
CA LEU A 67 -6.17 6.42 21.92
C LEU A 67 -5.88 7.06 23.27
N TYR A 68 -6.26 8.33 23.49
CA TYR A 68 -6.09 9.01 24.75
C TYR A 68 -6.92 8.35 25.88
N ALA A 69 -8.18 7.98 25.59
CA ALA A 69 -9.02 7.25 26.52
C ALA A 69 -8.50 5.84 26.85
N ALA A 70 -7.78 5.21 25.93
CA ALA A 70 -7.15 3.92 26.11
C ALA A 70 -5.85 3.99 26.93
N GLY A 71 -5.35 5.21 27.26
CA GLY A 71 -4.20 5.42 28.15
C GLY A 71 -2.95 5.95 27.46
N TYR A 72 -3.00 6.32 26.19
CA TYR A 72 -1.87 6.97 25.52
C TYR A 72 -1.60 8.35 26.12
N ARG A 73 -0.35 8.67 26.35
CA ARG A 73 0.08 9.99 26.79
C ARG A 73 0.11 10.95 25.59
N VAL A 74 -0.06 12.24 25.86
CA VAL A 74 -0.05 13.24 24.80
C VAL A 74 1.28 13.27 24.03
N ASP A 75 2.43 13.10 24.72
CA ASP A 75 3.73 13.03 24.07
C ASP A 75 3.90 11.79 23.16
N GLU A 76 3.23 10.68 23.47
CA GLU A 76 3.19 9.48 22.63
C GLU A 76 2.32 9.70 21.40
N LEU A 77 1.16 10.37 21.55
CA LEU A 77 0.30 10.74 20.45
C LEU A 77 0.99 11.73 19.50
N GLU A 78 1.71 12.73 20.04
CA GLU A 78 2.48 13.70 19.25
C GLU A 78 3.58 12.99 18.44
N ARG A 79 4.34 12.08 19.08
CA ARG A 79 5.37 11.28 18.40
C ARG A 79 4.76 10.38 17.32
N LEU A 80 3.67 9.69 17.63
CA LEU A 80 2.97 8.86 16.67
C LEU A 80 2.53 9.69 15.46
N ALA A 81 1.85 10.81 15.67
CA ALA A 81 1.32 11.66 14.61
C ALA A 81 2.40 12.26 13.70
N THR A 82 3.60 12.56 14.26
CA THR A 82 4.70 13.19 13.53
C THR A 82 5.65 12.22 12.82
N HIS A 83 5.68 10.94 13.24
CA HIS A 83 6.60 9.94 12.67
C HIS A 83 5.89 8.84 11.88
N LEU A 84 4.55 8.74 11.97
CA LEU A 84 3.79 7.75 11.22
C LEU A 84 3.91 8.00 9.71
N ASP A 85 4.18 6.95 8.96
CA ASP A 85 3.97 6.98 7.50
C ASP A 85 2.47 6.95 7.19
N TRP A 86 1.88 8.15 7.13
CA TRP A 86 0.46 8.32 6.87
C TRP A 86 0.05 7.81 5.48
N GLN A 87 0.99 7.86 4.51
CA GLN A 87 0.72 7.34 3.17
C GLN A 87 0.50 5.82 3.21
N LEU A 88 1.37 5.10 3.90
CA LEU A 88 1.22 3.65 4.09
C LEU A 88 -0.01 3.34 4.94
N ALA A 89 -0.21 4.04 6.05
CA ALA A 89 -1.32 3.80 6.98
C ALA A 89 -2.69 4.00 6.33
N LEU A 90 -2.84 4.97 5.43
CA LEU A 90 -4.07 5.30 4.72
C LEU A 90 -4.20 4.62 3.35
N SER A 91 -3.28 3.73 2.98
CA SER A 91 -3.34 2.92 1.77
C SER A 91 -3.71 1.47 2.09
N ASP A 92 -4.09 0.70 1.06
CA ASP A 92 -4.30 -0.75 1.20
C ASP A 92 -3.08 -1.55 0.73
N ALA A 93 -2.15 -0.91 0.00
CA ALA A 93 -1.00 -1.61 -0.52
C ALA A 93 -0.13 -2.13 0.63
N PRO A 94 0.06 -3.45 0.76
CA PRO A 94 1.03 -3.97 1.69
C PRO A 94 2.43 -3.50 1.28
N PRO A 95 3.38 -3.36 2.23
CA PRO A 95 4.77 -3.16 1.89
C PRO A 95 5.21 -4.20 0.86
N ARG A 96 5.82 -3.78 -0.26
CA ARG A 96 6.15 -4.72 -1.35
C ARG A 96 7.04 -5.88 -0.90
N GLN A 97 7.82 -5.70 0.16
CA GLN A 97 8.63 -6.75 0.79
C GLN A 97 7.77 -7.90 1.34
N ASP A 98 6.57 -7.59 1.84
CA ASP A 98 5.63 -8.58 2.39
C ASP A 98 4.76 -9.23 1.29
N VAL A 99 4.69 -8.65 0.09
CA VAL A 99 3.93 -9.22 -1.03
C VAL A 99 4.57 -10.52 -1.51
N PRO A 100 3.81 -11.62 -1.68
CA PRO A 100 4.33 -12.86 -2.23
C PRO A 100 4.94 -12.68 -3.61
N PHE A 101 6.04 -13.37 -3.89
CA PHE A 101 6.81 -13.21 -5.15
C PHE A 101 5.95 -13.36 -6.40
N ARG A 102 4.98 -14.29 -6.39
CA ARG A 102 4.02 -14.47 -7.48
C ARG A 102 3.24 -13.19 -7.83
N ARG A 103 2.89 -12.36 -6.83
CA ARG A 103 2.21 -11.07 -7.04
C ARG A 103 3.18 -9.97 -7.46
N LYS A 104 4.44 -10.04 -7.02
CA LYS A 104 5.50 -9.13 -7.50
C LYS A 104 5.77 -9.27 -8.99
N GLN A 105 5.61 -10.48 -9.55
CA GLN A 105 5.71 -10.71 -10.99
C GLN A 105 4.62 -9.96 -11.78
N ASP A 106 3.40 -9.91 -11.25
CA ASP A 106 2.30 -9.18 -11.89
C ASP A 106 2.60 -7.69 -12.09
N ASP A 107 3.34 -7.08 -11.17
CA ASP A 107 3.72 -5.67 -11.27
C ASP A 107 4.82 -5.43 -12.32
N ARG A 108 5.57 -6.47 -12.69
CA ARG A 108 6.56 -6.42 -13.76
C ARG A 108 5.93 -6.57 -15.14
N ASP A 109 4.89 -7.39 -15.25
CA ASP A 109 4.28 -7.72 -16.53
C ASP A 109 3.29 -6.64 -17.03
N PHE A 110 2.66 -5.89 -16.10
CA PHE A 110 1.60 -4.92 -16.45
C PHE A 110 1.84 -3.56 -15.84
N LEU A 111 1.83 -2.54 -16.70
CA LEU A 111 2.11 -1.16 -16.36
C LEU A 111 0.91 -0.43 -15.76
N VAL A 112 -0.29 -0.73 -16.26
CA VAL A 112 -1.51 -0.16 -15.71
C VAL A 112 -1.77 -0.75 -14.34
N LYS A 113 -1.69 0.10 -13.30
CA LYS A 113 -1.82 -0.31 -11.89
C LYS A 113 -3.25 -0.69 -11.53
N GLN A 114 -4.23 -0.14 -12.26
CA GLN A 114 -5.64 -0.42 -12.06
C GLN A 114 -6.02 -1.77 -12.64
N ARG A 115 -6.92 -2.46 -11.94
CA ARG A 115 -7.45 -3.74 -12.35
C ARG A 115 -8.98 -3.75 -12.25
N LEU A 116 -9.63 -4.44 -13.19
CA LEU A 116 -11.07 -4.67 -13.16
C LEU A 116 -11.32 -6.04 -12.55
N SER A 117 -12.01 -6.09 -11.42
CA SER A 117 -12.33 -7.34 -10.73
C SER A 117 -13.65 -7.91 -11.24
N PHE A 118 -13.75 -9.25 -11.25
CA PHE A 118 -14.96 -9.97 -11.66
C PHE A 118 -15.38 -10.93 -10.55
N ARG A 119 -16.69 -10.97 -10.32
CA ARG A 119 -17.30 -11.98 -9.43
C ARG A 119 -17.38 -13.34 -10.12
N ASP A 120 -17.67 -14.37 -9.35
CA ASP A 120 -17.78 -15.74 -9.85
C ASP A 120 -18.85 -15.91 -10.95
N ASP A 121 -19.88 -15.04 -10.97
CA ASP A 121 -20.93 -15.00 -11.98
C ASP A 121 -20.53 -14.24 -13.25
N GLY A 122 -19.28 -13.76 -13.32
CA GLY A 122 -18.76 -12.98 -14.43
C GLY A 122 -19.15 -11.50 -14.41
N SER A 123 -19.92 -11.04 -13.44
CA SER A 123 -20.28 -9.63 -13.31
C SER A 123 -19.09 -8.79 -12.83
N LEU A 124 -19.04 -7.51 -13.26
CA LEU A 124 -18.02 -6.57 -12.81
C LEU A 124 -18.16 -6.32 -11.30
N GLY A 125 -17.10 -6.55 -10.57
CA GLY A 125 -17.01 -6.32 -9.15
C GLY A 125 -16.41 -4.94 -8.85
N LEU A 126 -17.20 -4.04 -8.29
CA LEU A 126 -16.70 -2.77 -7.80
C LEU A 126 -16.57 -2.83 -6.28
N PRO A 127 -15.46 -2.36 -5.71
CA PRO A 127 -15.31 -2.25 -4.26
C PRO A 127 -16.23 -1.17 -3.69
N LEU A 128 -16.63 -1.31 -2.42
CA LEU A 128 -17.50 -0.34 -1.72
C LEU A 128 -16.79 0.97 -1.35
N GLY A 129 -15.47 1.05 -1.52
CA GLY A 129 -14.65 2.24 -1.30
C GLY A 129 -13.36 2.12 -2.09
N VAL A 130 -12.72 3.25 -2.39
CA VAL A 130 -11.43 3.28 -3.09
C VAL A 130 -10.35 2.62 -2.23
N ILE A 131 -10.43 2.79 -0.91
CA ILE A 131 -9.51 2.23 0.09
C ILE A 131 -10.31 1.32 1.02
N GLN A 132 -9.91 0.05 1.15
CA GLN A 132 -10.53 -0.91 2.08
C GLN A 132 -10.14 -0.58 3.54
N GLY A 133 -8.99 0.09 3.73
CA GLY A 133 -8.46 0.50 5.02
C GLY A 133 -7.77 -0.64 5.77
N GLN A 134 -7.14 -1.56 5.06
CA GLN A 134 -6.44 -2.71 5.61
C GLN A 134 -5.32 -2.28 6.56
N ASN A 135 -4.40 -1.43 6.10
CA ASN A 135 -3.26 -0.98 6.91
C ASN A 135 -3.69 -0.15 8.11
N LEU A 136 -4.72 0.67 7.95
CA LEU A 136 -5.30 1.47 9.03
C LEU A 136 -5.93 0.58 10.11
N ALA A 137 -6.65 -0.47 9.70
CA ALA A 137 -7.22 -1.43 10.64
C ALA A 137 -6.12 -2.15 11.43
N LEU A 138 -5.07 -2.63 10.76
CA LEU A 138 -3.92 -3.27 11.42
C LEU A 138 -3.19 -2.32 12.37
N LEU A 139 -3.03 -1.05 11.98
CA LEU A 139 -2.44 -0.03 12.84
C LEU A 139 -3.26 0.17 14.13
N LEU A 140 -4.58 0.35 14.01
CA LEU A 140 -5.46 0.51 15.17
C LEU A 140 -5.47 -0.74 16.05
N GLU A 141 -5.46 -1.95 15.47
CA GLU A 141 -5.34 -3.21 16.22
C GLU A 141 -4.03 -3.28 17.01
N SER A 142 -2.92 -2.89 16.40
CA SER A 142 -1.61 -2.91 17.07
C SER A 142 -1.51 -1.89 18.20
N LEU A 143 -2.00 -0.67 17.98
CA LEU A 143 -2.00 0.40 18.99
C LEU A 143 -2.91 0.06 20.18
N LEU A 144 -4.03 -0.60 19.95
CA LEU A 144 -5.06 -0.85 20.95
C LEU A 144 -5.11 -2.32 21.45
N VAL A 145 -4.07 -3.13 21.15
CA VAL A 145 -4.02 -4.55 21.53
C VAL A 145 -4.22 -4.76 23.03
N HIS A 146 -3.76 -3.85 23.86
CA HIS A 146 -3.89 -3.88 25.33
C HIS A 146 -5.35 -3.70 25.81
N THR A 147 -6.25 -3.20 24.95
CA THR A 147 -7.67 -3.01 25.26
C THR A 147 -8.55 -4.21 24.86
N ASN A 148 -7.98 -5.27 24.29
CA ASN A 148 -8.75 -6.41 23.78
C ASN A 148 -9.65 -7.10 24.81
N ASP A 149 -9.29 -7.05 26.11
CA ASP A 149 -10.11 -7.56 27.19
C ASP A 149 -11.18 -6.53 27.66
N THR A 150 -11.09 -5.28 27.21
CA THR A 150 -11.99 -4.19 27.64
C THR A 150 -13.13 -4.04 26.63
N ARG A 151 -14.23 -4.76 26.89
CA ARG A 151 -15.42 -4.69 26.01
C ARG A 151 -16.34 -3.52 26.29
N ASP A 152 -16.28 -2.94 27.48
CA ASP A 152 -17.06 -1.80 27.94
C ASP A 152 -16.15 -0.57 27.95
N PHE A 153 -16.46 0.42 27.12
CA PHE A 153 -15.63 1.62 26.97
C PHE A 153 -15.71 2.56 28.17
N ASP A 154 -16.64 2.33 29.11
CA ASP A 154 -16.64 3.02 30.41
C ASP A 154 -15.54 2.51 31.35
N ARG A 155 -14.89 1.38 31.02
CA ARG A 155 -13.76 0.78 31.75
C ARG A 155 -12.40 1.15 31.17
N LEU A 156 -12.34 1.96 30.15
CA LEU A 156 -11.09 2.56 29.69
C LEU A 156 -10.55 3.55 30.76
N ALA A 157 -9.33 4.02 30.59
CA ALA A 157 -8.76 5.01 31.51
C ALA A 157 -9.63 6.27 31.63
N ILE A 158 -10.29 6.65 30.52
CA ILE A 158 -11.36 7.64 30.46
C ILE A 158 -12.56 7.03 29.72
N PRO A 159 -13.80 7.11 30.25
CA PRO A 159 -14.99 6.69 29.54
C PRO A 159 -15.08 7.30 28.13
N PHE A 160 -15.36 6.46 27.13
CA PHE A 160 -15.27 6.88 25.73
C PHE A 160 -16.49 6.48 24.91
N ARG A 161 -16.84 7.36 23.93
CA ARG A 161 -17.83 7.07 22.89
C ARG A 161 -17.28 7.44 21.52
N ALA A 162 -17.40 6.53 20.55
CA ALA A 162 -17.17 6.80 19.13
C ALA A 162 -18.51 6.86 18.39
N VAL A 163 -18.63 7.80 17.46
CA VAL A 163 -19.84 7.98 16.67
C VAL A 163 -19.62 7.53 15.24
N ALA A 164 -20.55 6.74 14.70
CA ALA A 164 -20.61 6.33 13.30
C ALA A 164 -22.02 6.54 12.75
N THR A 165 -22.18 6.36 11.44
CA THR A 165 -23.46 6.45 10.72
C THR A 165 -23.79 5.11 10.07
N ASP A 166 -24.99 4.60 10.27
CA ASP A 166 -25.50 3.48 9.48
C ASP A 166 -25.92 4.02 8.10
N ILE A 167 -25.18 3.64 7.04
CA ILE A 167 -25.41 4.17 5.68
C ILE A 167 -26.76 3.72 5.10
N ALA A 168 -27.32 2.60 5.58
CA ALA A 168 -28.59 2.07 5.08
C ALA A 168 -29.81 2.81 5.65
N THR A 169 -29.73 3.30 6.91
CA THR A 169 -30.85 3.95 7.60
C THR A 169 -30.65 5.44 7.83
N GLY A 170 -29.39 5.92 7.76
CA GLY A 170 -29.02 7.29 8.16
C GLY A 170 -29.00 7.50 9.68
N GLU A 171 -29.13 6.44 10.49
CA GLU A 171 -29.13 6.54 11.93
C GLU A 171 -27.73 6.76 12.51
N LYS A 172 -27.67 7.57 13.58
CA LYS A 172 -26.47 7.70 14.42
C LYS A 172 -26.24 6.42 15.22
N VAL A 173 -25.03 5.87 15.15
CA VAL A 173 -24.58 4.72 15.93
C VAL A 173 -23.52 5.17 16.92
N VAL A 174 -23.81 5.05 18.23
CA VAL A 174 -22.88 5.40 19.30
C VAL A 174 -22.27 4.13 19.88
N PHE A 175 -20.97 3.95 19.69
CA PHE A 175 -20.23 2.86 20.28
C PHE A 175 -19.88 3.16 21.74
N GLN A 176 -20.35 2.31 22.65
CA GLN A 176 -20.05 2.34 24.08
C GLN A 176 -19.43 1.02 24.56
N ARG A 177 -19.42 0.01 23.70
CA ARG A 177 -18.90 -1.33 23.97
C ARG A 177 -18.54 -2.05 22.68
N GLY A 178 -17.79 -3.13 22.80
CA GLY A 178 -17.38 -3.96 21.68
C GLY A 178 -15.86 -3.95 21.47
N HIS A 179 -15.42 -3.96 20.25
CA HIS A 179 -14.02 -3.95 19.88
C HIS A 179 -13.59 -2.52 19.51
N LEU A 180 -12.78 -1.89 20.36
CA LEU A 180 -12.44 -0.46 20.26
C LEU A 180 -11.78 -0.09 18.91
N PRO A 181 -10.77 -0.83 18.39
CA PRO A 181 -10.20 -0.56 17.08
C PRO A 181 -11.24 -0.50 15.96
N ARG A 182 -12.21 -1.43 15.98
CA ARG A 182 -13.27 -1.52 14.97
C ARG A 182 -14.28 -0.39 15.10
N ALA A 183 -14.60 0.03 16.32
CA ALA A 183 -15.48 1.18 16.57
C ALA A 183 -14.86 2.48 16.03
N ILE A 184 -13.56 2.70 16.29
CA ILE A 184 -12.80 3.84 15.77
C ILE A 184 -12.72 3.77 14.24
N ARG A 185 -12.41 2.58 13.67
CA ARG A 185 -12.33 2.39 12.22
C ARG A 185 -13.67 2.67 11.53
N ALA A 186 -14.80 2.28 12.14
CA ALA A 186 -16.14 2.61 11.63
C ALA A 186 -16.39 4.11 11.63
N SER A 187 -16.05 4.79 12.74
CA SER A 187 -16.22 6.22 12.91
C SER A 187 -15.47 7.08 11.89
N MET A 188 -14.39 6.55 11.29
CA MET A 188 -13.57 7.28 10.32
C MET A 188 -13.70 6.77 8.87
N SER A 189 -14.72 5.98 8.57
CA SER A 189 -14.98 5.44 7.22
C SER A 189 -15.65 6.47 6.33
N ILE A 190 -14.89 7.47 5.85
CA ILE A 190 -15.39 8.53 4.96
C ILE A 190 -15.97 7.90 3.70
N PRO A 191 -17.25 8.13 3.36
CA PRO A 191 -17.89 7.57 2.16
C PRO A 191 -17.10 7.86 0.88
N ALA A 192 -17.11 6.94 -0.05
CA ALA A 192 -16.35 6.92 -1.31
C ALA A 192 -14.82 6.83 -1.13
N VAL A 193 -14.23 7.31 -0.05
CA VAL A 193 -12.79 7.17 0.24
C VAL A 193 -12.53 5.80 0.87
N PHE A 194 -13.11 5.53 2.02
CA PHE A 194 -12.94 4.27 2.73
C PHE A 194 -14.16 3.36 2.58
N ALA A 195 -13.90 2.07 2.45
CA ALA A 195 -14.96 1.07 2.51
C ALA A 195 -15.70 1.13 3.87
N PRO A 196 -17.03 1.00 3.88
CA PRO A 196 -17.82 0.90 5.09
C PRO A 196 -17.39 -0.31 5.96
N VAL A 197 -17.58 -0.17 7.27
CA VAL A 197 -17.31 -1.26 8.23
C VAL A 197 -18.62 -1.93 8.63
N GLU A 198 -18.70 -3.24 8.45
CA GLU A 198 -19.88 -4.00 8.87
C GLU A 198 -19.75 -4.39 10.35
N VAL A 199 -20.68 -3.96 11.19
CA VAL A 199 -20.77 -4.31 12.61
C VAL A 199 -22.19 -4.71 12.94
N ASP A 200 -22.38 -5.90 13.50
CA ASP A 200 -23.67 -6.44 13.92
C ASP A 200 -24.77 -6.34 12.83
N GLY A 201 -24.40 -6.61 11.58
CA GLY A 201 -25.30 -6.56 10.42
C GLY A 201 -25.59 -5.16 9.89
N ARG A 202 -25.02 -4.11 10.48
CA ARG A 202 -25.09 -2.72 10.02
C ARG A 202 -23.88 -2.35 9.20
N LEU A 203 -24.09 -1.57 8.14
CA LEU A 203 -23.00 -1.07 7.29
C LEU A 203 -22.68 0.38 7.68
N LEU A 204 -21.55 0.57 8.37
CA LEU A 204 -21.21 1.81 9.05
C LEU A 204 -20.18 2.63 8.28
N VAL A 205 -20.44 3.94 8.23
CA VAL A 205 -19.57 4.96 7.66
C VAL A 205 -19.25 6.03 8.69
N ASP A 206 -18.46 7.04 8.31
CA ASP A 206 -18.02 8.15 9.16
C ASP A 206 -19.20 8.81 9.89
N GLY A 207 -19.03 9.03 11.18
CA GLY A 207 -20.05 9.64 12.04
C GLY A 207 -20.34 11.09 11.69
N GLY A 208 -19.41 11.78 11.03
CA GLY A 208 -19.59 13.17 10.60
C GLY A 208 -20.76 13.39 9.66
N MET A 209 -21.26 12.32 9.01
CA MET A 209 -22.47 12.41 8.18
C MET A 209 -23.73 12.83 8.97
N VAL A 210 -23.83 12.40 10.23
CA VAL A 210 -25.02 12.67 11.08
C VAL A 210 -24.69 13.44 12.35
N ASP A 211 -23.49 13.30 12.90
CA ASP A 211 -23.07 13.96 14.14
C ASP A 211 -21.55 14.15 14.20
N ASN A 212 -21.07 15.25 13.63
CA ASN A 212 -19.65 15.56 13.56
C ASN A 212 -19.08 16.10 14.89
N ILE A 213 -19.93 16.75 15.72
CA ILE A 213 -19.55 17.30 17.02
C ILE A 213 -20.50 16.72 18.09
N PRO A 214 -20.22 15.53 18.65
CA PRO A 214 -21.18 14.75 19.43
C PRO A 214 -21.37 15.32 20.87
N VAL A 215 -21.91 16.54 20.98
CA VAL A 215 -22.19 17.21 22.28
C VAL A 215 -23.22 16.46 23.06
N ASP A 216 -24.34 16.06 22.44
CA ASP A 216 -25.43 15.32 23.07
C ASP A 216 -24.94 13.94 23.58
N VAL A 217 -24.04 13.29 22.85
CA VAL A 217 -23.40 12.02 23.25
C VAL A 217 -22.58 12.23 24.53
N ALA A 218 -21.72 13.25 24.56
CA ALA A 218 -20.94 13.55 25.77
C ALA A 218 -21.84 13.86 26.96
N ARG A 219 -22.92 14.65 26.78
CA ARG A 219 -23.88 14.93 27.83
C ARG A 219 -24.60 13.69 28.37
N SER A 220 -24.91 12.74 27.48
CA SER A 220 -25.52 11.46 27.87
C SER A 220 -24.63 10.61 28.79
N MET A 221 -23.32 10.91 28.85
CA MET A 221 -22.35 10.25 29.74
C MET A 221 -22.37 10.82 31.17
N GLY A 222 -23.25 11.77 31.46
CA GLY A 222 -23.46 12.32 32.82
C GLY A 222 -22.40 13.35 33.22
N VAL A 223 -21.93 14.15 32.26
CA VAL A 223 -21.00 15.28 32.51
C VAL A 223 -21.81 16.57 32.79
N ASP A 224 -21.23 17.46 33.60
CA ASP A 224 -21.86 18.71 34.00
C ASP A 224 -21.68 19.82 32.97
N LEU A 225 -20.50 19.83 32.31
CA LEU A 225 -20.12 20.77 31.25
C LEU A 225 -19.30 20.09 30.18
N VAL A 226 -19.18 20.71 29.01
CA VAL A 226 -18.37 20.17 27.89
C VAL A 226 -17.33 21.19 27.43
N ILE A 227 -16.15 20.64 27.08
CA ILE A 227 -15.13 21.32 26.27
C ILE A 227 -15.26 20.74 24.87
N VAL A 228 -15.61 21.57 23.90
CA VAL A 228 -15.85 21.21 22.53
C VAL A 228 -14.69 21.68 21.68
N VAL A 229 -14.07 20.77 20.92
CA VAL A 229 -13.03 21.11 19.96
C VAL A 229 -13.58 20.96 18.56
N ASP A 230 -13.81 22.08 17.90
CA ASP A 230 -14.30 22.14 16.52
C ASP A 230 -13.15 22.46 15.56
N ILE A 231 -12.81 21.48 14.75
CA ILE A 231 -11.79 21.58 13.69
C ILE A 231 -12.41 21.59 12.29
N GLY A 232 -13.69 21.94 12.20
CA GLY A 232 -14.52 21.84 10.99
C GLY A 232 -13.85 22.39 9.73
N ASN A 233 -14.17 21.79 8.60
CA ASN A 233 -13.68 22.23 7.30
C ASN A 233 -14.46 23.46 6.80
N PRO A 234 -13.78 24.51 6.29
CA PRO A 234 -14.46 25.59 5.59
C PRO A 234 -15.02 25.08 4.26
N LEU A 235 -16.10 25.68 3.79
CA LEU A 235 -16.60 25.45 2.44
C LEU A 235 -15.59 25.98 1.43
N GLN A 236 -15.34 25.21 0.37
CA GLN A 236 -14.50 25.64 -0.73
C GLN A 236 -15.21 26.73 -1.55
N PRO A 237 -14.49 27.78 -1.99
CA PRO A 237 -15.06 28.79 -2.86
C PRO A 237 -15.36 28.19 -4.25
N ARG A 238 -16.39 28.73 -4.93
CA ARG A 238 -16.85 28.22 -6.23
C ARG A 238 -15.73 27.96 -7.26
N LYS A 239 -14.68 28.79 -7.26
CA LYS A 239 -13.54 28.67 -8.19
C LYS A 239 -12.69 27.40 -8.01
N GLU A 240 -12.81 26.76 -6.84
CA GLU A 240 -12.08 25.54 -6.48
C GLU A 240 -12.93 24.27 -6.68
N LEU A 241 -14.21 24.43 -7.07
CA LEU A 241 -15.13 23.33 -7.36
C LEU A 241 -15.08 22.99 -8.85
N GLY A 242 -14.01 22.33 -9.29
CA GLY A 242 -13.75 22.02 -10.71
C GLY A 242 -13.99 20.56 -11.09
N THR A 243 -14.04 19.64 -10.12
CA THR A 243 -14.13 18.20 -10.37
C THR A 243 -15.32 17.56 -9.64
N VAL A 244 -15.70 16.34 -10.08
CA VAL A 244 -16.71 15.51 -9.38
C VAL A 244 -16.29 15.24 -7.94
N VAL A 245 -14.99 15.06 -7.69
CA VAL A 245 -14.43 14.83 -6.35
C VAL A 245 -14.61 16.07 -5.46
N ASP A 246 -14.39 17.26 -6.01
CA ASP A 246 -14.60 18.51 -5.24
C ASP A 246 -16.06 18.69 -4.87
N VAL A 247 -16.99 18.41 -5.80
CA VAL A 247 -18.43 18.47 -5.54
C VAL A 247 -18.85 17.47 -4.48
N LEU A 248 -18.33 16.23 -4.52
CA LEU A 248 -18.60 15.22 -3.51
C LEU A 248 -18.05 15.64 -2.13
N ASN A 249 -16.81 16.11 -2.06
CA ASN A 249 -16.21 16.60 -0.82
C ASN A 249 -16.97 17.81 -0.26
N GLN A 250 -17.40 18.73 -1.12
CA GLN A 250 -18.22 19.88 -0.71
C GLN A 250 -19.57 19.43 -0.14
N SER A 251 -20.20 18.42 -0.75
CA SER A 251 -21.48 17.87 -0.28
C SER A 251 -21.34 17.24 1.11
N ILE A 252 -20.27 16.47 1.33
CA ILE A 252 -19.94 15.91 2.66
C ILE A 252 -19.70 17.04 3.66
N THR A 253 -18.95 18.08 3.28
CA THR A 253 -18.65 19.24 4.13
C THR A 253 -19.93 20.01 4.50
N LEU A 254 -20.86 20.17 3.56
CA LEU A 254 -22.18 20.80 3.84
C LEU A 254 -22.97 20.00 4.86
N MET A 255 -23.04 18.67 4.72
CA MET A 255 -23.75 17.80 5.67
C MET A 255 -23.13 17.85 7.07
N THR A 256 -21.81 17.73 7.16
CA THR A 256 -21.09 17.79 8.45
C THR A 256 -21.25 19.15 9.12
N ARG A 257 -21.23 20.23 8.34
CA ARG A 257 -21.40 21.58 8.86
C ARG A 257 -22.81 21.81 9.44
N THR A 258 -23.86 21.38 8.73
CA THR A 258 -25.25 21.54 9.18
C THR A 258 -25.47 20.85 10.51
N ASN A 259 -25.01 19.60 10.68
CA ASN A 259 -25.17 18.91 11.96
C ASN A 259 -24.26 19.50 13.06
N SER A 260 -23.04 19.98 12.71
CA SER A 260 -22.16 20.67 13.67
C SER A 260 -22.79 21.95 14.23
N GLU A 261 -23.36 22.80 13.36
CA GLU A 261 -24.03 24.04 13.77
C GLU A 261 -25.21 23.75 14.72
N ALA A 262 -25.97 22.68 14.45
CA ALA A 262 -27.05 22.25 15.33
C ALA A 262 -26.55 21.84 16.74
N GLN A 263 -25.45 21.09 16.81
CA GLN A 263 -24.87 20.70 18.10
C GLN A 263 -24.26 21.90 18.85
N LEU A 264 -23.51 22.76 18.14
CA LEU A 264 -22.95 23.98 18.73
C LEU A 264 -24.02 24.92 19.30
N ALA A 265 -25.21 25.00 18.68
CA ALA A 265 -26.35 25.79 19.19
C ALA A 265 -26.87 25.28 20.55
N THR A 266 -26.52 24.06 20.98
CA THR A 266 -26.91 23.48 22.28
C THR A 266 -25.95 23.85 23.42
N LEU A 267 -24.85 24.55 23.13
CA LEU A 267 -23.84 24.90 24.13
C LEU A 267 -24.43 25.89 25.16
N LYS A 268 -24.06 25.63 26.41
CA LYS A 268 -24.46 26.48 27.57
C LYS A 268 -23.36 27.52 27.84
N PRO A 269 -23.66 28.59 28.57
CA PRO A 269 -22.64 29.61 28.89
C PRO A 269 -21.40 29.11 29.63
N ALA A 270 -21.53 28.01 30.38
CA ALA A 270 -20.42 27.36 31.10
C ALA A 270 -19.54 26.46 30.21
N ASP A 271 -20.04 26.06 29.04
CA ASP A 271 -19.28 25.22 28.12
C ASP A 271 -18.16 26.02 27.43
N VAL A 272 -17.13 25.34 27.02
CA VAL A 272 -15.98 25.96 26.36
C VAL A 272 -15.87 25.44 24.92
N LEU A 273 -15.87 26.36 23.96
CA LEU A 273 -15.63 26.05 22.56
C LEU A 273 -14.19 26.46 22.19
N ILE A 274 -13.44 25.51 21.67
CA ILE A 274 -12.07 25.68 21.16
C ILE A 274 -12.09 25.47 19.65
N GLN A 275 -11.71 26.50 18.89
CA GLN A 275 -11.64 26.46 17.43
C GLN A 275 -10.21 26.80 16.97
N PRO A 276 -9.35 25.80 16.74
CA PRO A 276 -8.00 26.02 16.24
C PRO A 276 -8.02 26.73 14.88
N PRO A 277 -7.11 27.71 14.66
CA PRO A 277 -7.01 28.43 13.39
C PRO A 277 -6.33 27.55 12.34
N LEU A 278 -7.10 26.71 11.65
CA LEU A 278 -6.63 25.74 10.66
C LEU A 278 -6.90 26.20 9.21
N ALA A 279 -7.07 27.49 8.97
CA ALA A 279 -7.15 28.05 7.62
C ALA A 279 -5.84 27.75 6.86
N GLY A 280 -5.97 27.21 5.62
CA GLY A 280 -4.80 26.84 4.78
C GLY A 280 -4.27 25.41 5.01
N TYR A 281 -4.91 24.61 5.92
CA TYR A 281 -4.62 23.19 6.05
C TYR A 281 -5.77 22.37 5.47
N GLY A 282 -5.43 21.50 4.50
CA GLY A 282 -6.38 20.58 3.88
C GLY A 282 -6.64 19.32 4.73
N SER A 283 -7.67 18.58 4.36
CA SER A 283 -8.03 17.30 4.99
C SER A 283 -6.98 16.20 4.76
N THR A 284 -6.04 16.40 3.84
CA THR A 284 -4.98 15.45 3.45
C THR A 284 -3.58 15.85 3.92
N ASP A 285 -3.42 16.98 4.59
CA ASP A 285 -2.12 17.57 4.98
C ASP A 285 -1.47 16.88 6.19
N PHE A 286 -1.51 15.56 6.27
CA PHE A 286 -0.91 14.80 7.38
C PHE A 286 0.59 15.10 7.59
N GLY A 287 1.31 15.47 6.54
CA GLY A 287 2.74 15.87 6.63
C GLY A 287 2.99 17.15 7.43
N LYS A 288 1.92 17.93 7.73
CA LYS A 288 1.99 19.16 8.53
C LYS A 288 1.46 18.92 9.96
N ALA A 289 1.65 17.72 10.49
CA ALA A 289 1.14 17.33 11.79
C ALA A 289 1.56 18.28 12.92
N LYS A 290 2.84 18.66 12.93
CA LYS A 290 3.40 19.53 13.97
C LYS A 290 2.73 20.90 14.00
N GLU A 291 2.55 21.52 12.84
CA GLU A 291 1.92 22.86 12.71
C GLU A 291 0.46 22.85 13.19
N MET A 292 -0.27 21.76 12.90
CA MET A 292 -1.67 21.60 13.35
C MET A 292 -1.73 21.35 14.85
N ILE A 293 -0.85 20.55 15.42
CA ILE A 293 -0.72 20.35 16.88
C ILE A 293 -0.44 21.67 17.56
N ASP A 294 0.51 22.45 17.06
CA ASP A 294 0.83 23.78 17.60
C ASP A 294 -0.36 24.76 17.50
N ALA A 295 -1.17 24.67 16.42
CA ALA A 295 -2.39 25.48 16.29
C ALA A 295 -3.44 25.12 17.34
N GLY A 296 -3.63 23.83 17.61
CA GLY A 296 -4.51 23.35 18.68
C GLY A 296 -4.07 23.83 20.06
N TYR A 297 -2.77 23.71 20.35
CA TYR A 297 -2.18 24.18 21.60
C TYR A 297 -2.41 25.69 21.80
N ARG A 298 -2.08 26.51 20.81
CA ARG A 298 -2.28 27.97 20.88
C ARG A 298 -3.74 28.38 21.07
N ALA A 299 -4.67 27.72 20.35
CA ALA A 299 -6.10 28.00 20.49
C ALA A 299 -6.62 27.74 21.89
N THR A 300 -6.09 26.74 22.56
CA THR A 300 -6.46 26.40 23.95
C THR A 300 -5.88 27.39 24.94
N THR A 301 -4.60 27.76 24.79
CA THR A 301 -3.93 28.69 25.71
C THR A 301 -4.50 30.11 25.66
N ILE A 302 -5.06 30.56 24.52
CA ILE A 302 -5.78 31.85 24.43
C ILE A 302 -7.01 31.88 25.34
N LEU A 303 -7.62 30.73 25.64
CA LEU A 303 -8.81 30.60 26.49
C LEU A 303 -8.47 30.38 27.97
N ASP A 304 -7.23 30.62 28.39
CA ASP A 304 -6.71 30.35 29.75
C ASP A 304 -7.62 30.91 30.85
N SER A 305 -8.14 32.14 30.71
CA SER A 305 -9.02 32.76 31.69
C SER A 305 -10.37 32.04 31.86
N ARG A 306 -10.91 31.45 30.77
CA ARG A 306 -12.15 30.65 30.82
C ARG A 306 -11.88 29.26 31.38
N LEU A 307 -10.75 28.68 31.04
CA LEU A 307 -10.31 27.35 31.47
C LEU A 307 -9.83 27.35 32.93
N ALA A 308 -9.38 28.49 33.45
CA ALA A 308 -8.87 28.61 34.82
C ALA A 308 -9.88 28.17 35.91
N ILE A 309 -11.18 28.33 35.64
CA ILE A 309 -12.26 27.94 36.57
C ILE A 309 -12.39 26.40 36.64
N LEU A 310 -11.90 25.70 35.60
CA LEU A 310 -12.00 24.24 35.45
C LEU A 310 -10.75 23.50 35.98
N ARG A 311 -9.74 24.25 36.45
CA ARG A 311 -8.49 23.66 36.96
C ARG A 311 -8.76 22.83 38.21
N SER A 312 -8.25 21.61 38.24
CA SER A 312 -8.29 20.77 39.45
C SER A 312 -7.37 21.37 40.53
N PRO A 313 -7.85 21.51 41.77
CA PRO A 313 -7.00 21.94 42.89
C PRO A 313 -5.85 20.98 43.18
N ASP A 314 -6.01 19.71 42.83
CA ASP A 314 -5.03 18.65 42.96
C ASP A 314 -4.48 18.25 41.60
N SER A 315 -3.24 18.67 41.31
CA SER A 315 -2.53 18.37 40.08
C SER A 315 -2.33 16.87 39.84
N SER A 316 -2.36 16.04 40.88
CA SER A 316 -2.29 14.58 40.75
C SER A 316 -3.58 13.98 40.16
N GLN A 317 -4.72 14.65 40.37
CA GLN A 317 -6.00 14.24 39.80
C GLN A 317 -6.21 14.70 38.34
N ALA A 318 -5.44 15.68 37.89
CA ALA A 318 -5.47 16.14 36.49
C ALA A 318 -4.84 15.13 35.51
N ARG A 319 -4.07 14.19 36.02
CA ARG A 319 -3.47 13.10 35.23
C ARG A 319 -4.18 11.78 35.56
N PRO A 320 -5.29 11.43 34.89
CA PRO A 320 -5.92 10.11 35.11
C PRO A 320 -4.99 8.95 34.77
N LEU A 321 -3.88 9.21 34.09
CA LEU A 321 -3.04 8.22 33.45
C LEU A 321 -1.83 7.78 34.28
N ASP A 322 -1.49 8.43 35.42
CA ASP A 322 -0.36 7.98 36.25
C ASP A 322 -0.65 6.64 36.98
N SER A 323 -1.94 6.27 37.11
CA SER A 323 -2.35 4.99 37.71
C SER A 323 -2.71 3.90 36.71
N ALA A 324 -3.05 4.29 35.49
CA ALA A 324 -3.33 3.40 34.38
C ALA A 324 -2.19 3.48 33.36
N ARG A 325 -0.95 3.21 33.79
CA ARG A 325 0.14 2.95 32.82
C ARG A 325 -0.38 1.94 31.84
N LEU A 326 -0.26 2.27 30.54
CA LEU A 326 -0.35 1.25 29.51
C LEU A 326 0.42 0.05 30.02
N PRO A 327 -0.15 -1.15 30.05
CA PRO A 327 0.62 -2.36 30.29
C PRO A 327 1.51 -2.57 29.05
N SER A 328 2.44 -1.63 28.80
CA SER A 328 3.43 -1.72 27.74
C SER A 328 4.36 -2.93 27.91
N GLU A 329 4.25 -3.63 29.02
CA GLU A 329 5.11 -4.77 29.35
C GLU A 329 4.41 -6.13 29.27
N ARG A 330 3.11 -6.21 28.97
CA ARG A 330 2.42 -7.51 28.90
C ARG A 330 1.71 -7.68 27.57
N THR A 331 2.52 -7.89 26.53
CA THR A 331 1.98 -8.51 25.33
C THR A 331 1.41 -9.87 25.71
N PRO A 332 0.16 -10.19 25.34
CA PRO A 332 -0.48 -11.44 25.75
C PRO A 332 0.31 -12.64 25.24
N VAL A 333 0.55 -13.62 26.11
CA VAL A 333 1.14 -14.91 25.71
C VAL A 333 0.08 -15.67 24.93
N ILE A 334 0.40 -16.09 23.71
CA ILE A 334 -0.54 -16.76 22.80
C ILE A 334 -0.49 -18.27 23.01
N SER A 335 -1.60 -18.85 23.47
CA SER A 335 -1.74 -20.29 23.70
C SER A 335 -2.28 -21.06 22.49
N SER A 336 -3.08 -20.40 21.64
CA SER A 336 -3.68 -21.03 20.47
C SER A 336 -3.90 -20.02 19.34
N ILE A 337 -3.99 -20.52 18.10
CA ILE A 337 -4.32 -19.73 16.91
C ILE A 337 -5.54 -20.33 16.27
N LYS A 338 -6.57 -19.51 16.04
CA LYS A 338 -7.80 -19.88 15.34
C LYS A 338 -7.91 -19.07 14.07
N VAL A 339 -8.35 -19.69 12.99
CA VAL A 339 -8.69 -19.03 11.72
C VAL A 339 -10.22 -18.94 11.61
N GLU A 340 -10.72 -17.76 11.26
CA GLU A 340 -12.10 -17.50 10.86
C GLU A 340 -12.06 -17.00 9.42
N ASN A 341 -12.53 -17.82 8.47
CA ASN A 341 -12.35 -17.63 7.05
C ASN A 341 -13.65 -17.88 6.31
N ASP A 342 -14.04 -16.97 5.43
CA ASP A 342 -15.21 -17.11 4.55
C ASP A 342 -14.84 -17.15 3.06
N SER A 343 -13.53 -17.28 2.75
CA SER A 343 -13.03 -17.39 1.37
C SER A 343 -13.01 -18.86 0.89
N LYS A 344 -12.67 -19.06 -0.39
CA LYS A 344 -12.49 -20.40 -0.98
C LYS A 344 -11.15 -21.04 -0.59
N ILE A 345 -10.22 -20.29 -0.02
CA ILE A 345 -8.88 -20.77 0.34
C ILE A 345 -8.95 -21.51 1.66
N SER A 346 -8.26 -22.63 1.77
CA SER A 346 -8.30 -23.44 3.01
C SER A 346 -7.65 -22.70 4.20
N ASP A 347 -8.16 -22.98 5.41
CA ASP A 347 -7.59 -22.49 6.67
C ASP A 347 -6.12 -22.91 6.83
N ALA A 348 -5.71 -24.03 6.26
CA ALA A 348 -4.33 -24.51 6.30
C ALA A 348 -3.38 -23.57 5.56
N VAL A 349 -3.81 -22.98 4.44
CA VAL A 349 -3.05 -21.95 3.71
C VAL A 349 -2.89 -20.72 4.58
N ILE A 350 -3.99 -20.18 5.14
CA ILE A 350 -3.95 -19.01 6.00
C ILE A 350 -3.04 -19.28 7.20
N ARG A 351 -3.25 -20.41 7.88
CA ARG A 351 -2.48 -20.78 9.08
C ARG A 351 -0.98 -20.87 8.84
N ARG A 352 -0.58 -21.28 7.64
CA ARG A 352 0.83 -21.43 7.27
C ARG A 352 1.60 -20.11 7.25
N TYR A 353 0.93 -19.01 6.94
CA TYR A 353 1.55 -17.69 6.92
C TYR A 353 1.65 -17.04 8.31
N ILE A 354 1.00 -17.60 9.35
CA ILE A 354 1.07 -17.09 10.72
C ILE A 354 2.28 -17.69 11.44
N ARG A 355 3.32 -16.87 11.62
CA ARG A 355 4.61 -17.28 12.20
C ARG A 355 4.68 -17.09 13.72
N GLN A 356 3.61 -16.59 14.37
CA GLN A 356 3.55 -16.43 15.82
C GLN A 356 3.77 -17.78 16.54
N PRO A 357 4.81 -17.92 17.40
CA PRO A 357 5.03 -19.12 18.20
C PRO A 357 3.99 -19.23 19.33
N LEU A 358 3.53 -20.45 19.59
CA LEU A 358 2.67 -20.73 20.74
C LEU A 358 3.47 -20.74 22.04
N GLY A 359 2.85 -20.32 23.14
CA GLY A 359 3.47 -20.22 24.46
C GLY A 359 4.41 -19.00 24.63
N GLN A 360 4.47 -18.11 23.62
CA GLN A 360 5.29 -16.90 23.67
C GLN A 360 4.43 -15.64 23.64
N PRO A 361 4.97 -14.50 24.12
CA PRO A 361 4.33 -13.21 23.96
C PRO A 361 4.01 -12.90 22.48
N LEU A 362 2.94 -12.16 22.25
CA LEU A 362 2.56 -11.72 20.92
C LEU A 362 3.64 -10.82 20.31
N ASP A 363 4.17 -11.22 19.15
CA ASP A 363 5.13 -10.45 18.36
C ASP A 363 4.33 -9.61 17.34
N LEU A 364 4.06 -8.35 17.69
CA LEU A 364 3.22 -7.47 16.88
C LEU A 364 3.84 -7.14 15.52
N GLU A 365 5.16 -6.95 15.46
CA GLU A 365 5.85 -6.62 14.21
C GLU A 365 5.78 -7.79 13.22
N ARG A 366 6.08 -9.00 13.71
CA ARG A 366 5.97 -10.23 12.92
C ARG A 366 4.52 -10.48 12.48
N LEU A 367 3.56 -10.30 13.38
CA LEU A 367 2.15 -10.52 13.06
C LEU A 367 1.65 -9.49 12.03
N GLN A 368 2.10 -8.25 12.09
CA GLN A 368 1.76 -7.24 11.10
C GLN A 368 2.29 -7.61 9.72
N SER A 369 3.54 -8.07 9.61
CA SER A 369 4.11 -8.61 8.38
C SER A 369 3.35 -9.87 7.89
N ASP A 370 2.94 -10.77 8.79
CA ASP A 370 2.13 -11.94 8.45
C ASP A 370 0.77 -11.53 7.85
N MET A 371 0.09 -10.55 8.47
CA MET A 371 -1.18 -10.02 7.96
C MET A 371 -1.02 -9.33 6.62
N SER A 372 0.04 -8.54 6.44
CA SER A 372 0.38 -7.89 5.17
C SER A 372 0.63 -8.94 4.07
N THR A 373 1.34 -10.01 4.39
CA THR A 373 1.59 -11.12 3.45
C THR A 373 0.29 -11.84 3.06
N LEU A 374 -0.57 -12.15 4.03
CA LEU A 374 -1.87 -12.78 3.76
C LEU A 374 -2.75 -11.89 2.87
N TYR A 375 -2.81 -10.60 3.17
CA TYR A 375 -3.54 -9.64 2.35
C TYR A 375 -2.94 -9.55 0.93
N GLY A 376 -1.61 -9.56 0.84
CA GLY A 376 -0.86 -9.58 -0.42
C GLY A 376 -1.05 -10.82 -1.29
N LEU A 377 -1.63 -11.93 -0.77
CA LEU A 377 -2.04 -13.08 -1.59
C LEU A 377 -3.16 -12.75 -2.57
N ASP A 378 -3.89 -11.66 -2.31
CA ASP A 378 -4.94 -11.13 -3.17
C ASP A 378 -6.26 -11.92 -3.20
N TYR A 379 -6.47 -12.82 -2.25
CA TYR A 379 -7.73 -13.57 -2.06
C TYR A 379 -8.72 -12.86 -1.13
N PHE A 380 -8.23 -11.94 -0.29
CA PHE A 380 -8.97 -11.35 0.80
C PHE A 380 -9.25 -9.85 0.57
N GLU A 381 -10.43 -9.38 0.94
CA GLU A 381 -10.72 -7.94 1.00
C GLU A 381 -10.25 -7.32 2.33
N GLN A 382 -10.19 -8.12 3.41
CA GLN A 382 -9.68 -7.72 4.71
C GLN A 382 -9.06 -8.92 5.43
N VAL A 383 -7.93 -8.69 6.09
CA VAL A 383 -7.29 -9.64 7.00
C VAL A 383 -6.94 -8.90 8.28
N HIS A 384 -7.56 -9.30 9.39
CA HIS A 384 -7.30 -8.70 10.68
C HIS A 384 -7.19 -9.76 11.77
N TYR A 385 -6.72 -9.36 12.93
CA TYR A 385 -6.57 -10.26 14.06
C TYR A 385 -7.23 -9.68 15.30
N ARG A 386 -7.50 -10.54 16.28
CA ARG A 386 -7.89 -10.15 17.63
C ARG A 386 -7.35 -11.18 18.62
N VAL A 387 -7.00 -10.72 19.81
CA VAL A 387 -6.65 -11.62 20.89
C VAL A 387 -7.88 -11.81 21.78
N VAL A 388 -8.25 -13.04 22.03
CA VAL A 388 -9.43 -13.40 22.83
C VAL A 388 -8.96 -14.22 24.03
N ARG A 389 -9.23 -13.73 25.23
CA ARG A 389 -8.97 -14.45 26.45
C ARG A 389 -9.95 -15.63 26.59
N ARG A 390 -9.42 -16.82 26.82
CA ARG A 390 -10.15 -18.06 27.04
C ARG A 390 -9.73 -18.69 28.38
N GLN A 391 -10.39 -19.79 28.78
CA GLN A 391 -10.06 -20.51 30.01
C GLN A 391 -8.65 -21.12 29.95
N ASP A 392 -8.20 -21.52 28.77
CA ASP A 392 -6.92 -22.16 28.46
C ASP A 392 -5.81 -21.18 28.04
N GLY A 393 -6.05 -19.86 28.16
CA GLY A 393 -5.11 -18.80 27.78
C GLY A 393 -5.62 -17.87 26.71
N ASN A 394 -4.71 -17.14 26.04
CA ASN A 394 -5.10 -16.20 25.00
C ASN A 394 -5.06 -16.86 23.62
N ALA A 395 -6.18 -16.82 22.91
CA ALA A 395 -6.28 -17.27 21.53
C ALA A 395 -6.07 -16.07 20.57
N LEU A 396 -5.11 -16.20 19.66
CA LEU A 396 -4.97 -15.31 18.51
C LEU A 396 -5.99 -15.77 17.43
N VAL A 397 -6.99 -14.96 17.16
CA VAL A 397 -8.00 -15.23 16.15
C VAL A 397 -7.69 -14.40 14.91
N ILE A 398 -7.40 -15.08 13.82
CA ILE A 398 -7.18 -14.48 12.49
C ILE A 398 -8.51 -14.49 11.76
N ASN A 399 -8.95 -13.34 11.31
CA ASN A 399 -10.18 -13.21 10.51
C ASN A 399 -9.79 -12.82 9.09
N ALA A 400 -10.06 -13.70 8.14
CA ALA A 400 -9.76 -13.53 6.72
C ALA A 400 -11.08 -13.48 5.94
N ARG A 401 -11.43 -12.31 5.43
CA ARG A 401 -12.66 -12.09 4.66
C ARG A 401 -12.37 -12.16 3.17
N GLY A 402 -13.05 -13.05 2.46
CA GLY A 402 -12.94 -13.20 1.00
C GLY A 402 -13.43 -11.96 0.25
N LYS A 403 -12.87 -11.70 -0.93
CA LYS A 403 -13.22 -10.54 -1.76
C LYS A 403 -14.63 -10.64 -2.32
N ARG A 404 -15.53 -9.75 -1.91
CA ARG A 404 -16.89 -9.60 -2.44
C ARG A 404 -16.93 -9.09 -3.87
N ALA A 405 -15.95 -8.27 -4.25
CA ALA A 405 -15.77 -7.80 -5.63
C ALA A 405 -15.26 -8.88 -6.58
N GLY A 406 -14.96 -10.08 -6.07
CA GLY A 406 -14.37 -11.17 -6.81
C GLY A 406 -12.85 -11.19 -6.76
N THR A 407 -12.29 -12.37 -6.99
CA THR A 407 -10.84 -12.61 -6.98
C THR A 407 -10.23 -12.60 -8.38
N ASP A 408 -11.07 -12.73 -9.41
CA ASP A 408 -10.67 -12.73 -10.80
C ASP A 408 -10.49 -11.30 -11.29
N TYR A 409 -9.48 -11.03 -12.11
CA TYR A 409 -9.25 -9.67 -12.61
C TYR A 409 -8.67 -9.61 -14.01
N LEU A 410 -9.03 -8.54 -14.70
CA LEU A 410 -8.45 -8.09 -15.94
C LEU A 410 -7.50 -6.92 -15.69
N ARG A 411 -6.30 -6.99 -16.23
CA ARG A 411 -5.37 -5.87 -16.31
C ARG A 411 -5.17 -5.48 -17.77
N LEU A 412 -4.95 -4.20 -18.00
CA LEU A 412 -4.59 -3.65 -19.28
C LEU A 412 -3.15 -3.16 -19.22
N GLY A 413 -2.43 -3.23 -20.33
CA GLY A 413 -1.08 -2.74 -20.50
C GLY A 413 -0.97 -1.90 -21.75
N LEU A 414 -0.22 -0.81 -21.68
CA LEU A 414 0.12 0.02 -22.82
C LEU A 414 1.61 0.37 -22.71
N ASN A 415 2.36 0.04 -23.76
CA ASN A 415 3.74 0.47 -23.89
C ASN A 415 3.87 1.24 -25.20
N LEU A 416 4.41 2.44 -25.12
CA LEU A 416 4.74 3.28 -26.26
C LEU A 416 6.19 3.69 -26.12
N SER A 417 6.98 3.52 -27.16
CA SER A 417 8.35 4.03 -27.24
C SER A 417 8.57 4.70 -28.59
N ASP A 418 9.32 5.78 -28.57
CA ASP A 418 9.71 6.52 -29.78
C ASP A 418 11.11 7.08 -29.55
N ASP A 419 12.00 6.88 -30.50
CA ASP A 419 13.39 7.36 -30.45
C ASP A 419 13.59 8.71 -31.16
N MET A 420 12.51 9.33 -31.66
CA MET A 420 12.50 10.56 -32.46
C MET A 420 13.45 10.53 -33.69
N ARG A 421 13.81 9.32 -34.14
CA ARG A 421 14.69 9.07 -35.31
C ARG A 421 14.02 8.20 -36.37
N GLY A 422 12.79 7.80 -36.12
CA GLY A 422 11.96 7.05 -37.06
C GLY A 422 11.52 5.66 -36.56
N ASP A 423 11.99 5.23 -35.39
CA ASP A 423 11.56 3.98 -34.79
C ASP A 423 10.55 4.27 -33.66
N SER A 424 9.33 3.86 -33.89
CA SER A 424 8.23 3.92 -32.93
C SER A 424 7.69 2.52 -32.71
N ALA A 425 7.61 2.10 -31.48
CA ALA A 425 7.01 0.84 -31.09
C ALA A 425 5.81 1.07 -30.18
N TYR A 426 4.77 0.28 -30.39
CA TYR A 426 3.60 0.29 -29.52
C TYR A 426 3.18 -1.13 -29.21
N ASN A 427 2.80 -1.36 -27.96
CA ASN A 427 2.25 -2.62 -27.52
C ASN A 427 1.05 -2.38 -26.63
N LEU A 428 -0.08 -3.01 -26.96
CA LEU A 428 -1.30 -3.02 -26.17
C LEU A 428 -1.50 -4.42 -25.60
N GLY A 429 -1.51 -4.53 -24.28
CA GLY A 429 -1.65 -5.79 -23.58
C GLY A 429 -2.93 -5.89 -22.77
N ALA A 430 -3.42 -7.11 -22.62
CA ALA A 430 -4.47 -7.46 -21.68
C ALA A 430 -4.13 -8.79 -21.00
N SER A 431 -4.39 -8.89 -19.71
CA SER A 431 -4.30 -10.17 -19.01
C SER A 431 -5.52 -10.43 -18.17
N TYR A 432 -5.99 -11.65 -18.23
CA TYR A 432 -7.03 -12.17 -17.35
C TYR A 432 -6.41 -13.19 -16.40
N ARG A 433 -6.64 -13.00 -15.12
CA ARG A 433 -6.23 -13.98 -14.08
C ARG A 433 -7.44 -14.45 -13.31
N LYS A 434 -7.63 -15.75 -13.32
CA LYS A 434 -8.58 -16.45 -12.45
C LYS A 434 -7.84 -16.96 -11.22
N ASN A 435 -8.23 -16.47 -10.03
CA ASN A 435 -7.58 -16.80 -8.77
C ASN A 435 -8.42 -17.77 -7.92
N GLY A 436 -7.76 -18.50 -7.02
CA GLY A 436 -8.45 -19.33 -6.03
C GLY A 436 -9.33 -20.42 -6.66
N ILE A 437 -8.84 -21.06 -7.73
CA ILE A 437 -9.57 -22.13 -8.44
C ILE A 437 -9.84 -23.31 -7.51
N ASN A 438 -8.93 -23.57 -6.57
CA ASN A 438 -9.10 -24.60 -5.54
C ASN A 438 -8.62 -24.11 -4.16
N GLU A 439 -8.79 -24.94 -3.14
CA GLU A 439 -8.45 -24.64 -1.74
C GLU A 439 -6.96 -24.32 -1.49
N LEU A 440 -6.05 -24.76 -2.36
CA LEU A 440 -4.63 -24.43 -2.30
C LEU A 440 -4.28 -23.12 -3.01
N GLY A 441 -5.26 -22.49 -3.69
CA GLY A 441 -5.05 -21.24 -4.41
C GLY A 441 -4.43 -21.44 -5.79
N ALA A 442 -4.88 -22.43 -6.56
CA ALA A 442 -4.51 -22.56 -7.97
C ALA A 442 -4.99 -21.33 -8.77
N GLU A 443 -4.25 -20.99 -9.83
CA GLU A 443 -4.49 -19.82 -10.64
C GLU A 443 -4.37 -20.14 -12.12
N TRP A 444 -5.13 -19.42 -12.93
CA TRP A 444 -5.01 -19.45 -14.38
C TRP A 444 -4.77 -18.04 -14.90
N LEU A 445 -3.61 -17.81 -15.50
CA LEU A 445 -3.25 -16.57 -16.15
C LEU A 445 -3.36 -16.75 -17.68
N SER A 446 -4.04 -15.83 -18.35
CA SER A 446 -3.97 -15.68 -19.80
C SER A 446 -3.59 -14.25 -20.15
N ARG A 447 -2.65 -14.07 -21.07
CA ARG A 447 -2.13 -12.77 -21.50
C ARG A 447 -2.13 -12.70 -23.02
N VAL A 448 -2.58 -11.56 -23.53
CA VAL A 448 -2.53 -11.23 -24.96
C VAL A 448 -1.87 -9.87 -25.10
N GLN A 449 -0.94 -9.75 -26.02
CA GLN A 449 -0.32 -8.50 -26.42
C GLN A 449 -0.38 -8.35 -27.93
N LEU A 450 -0.70 -7.14 -28.39
CA LEU A 450 -0.79 -6.75 -29.80
C LEU A 450 0.14 -5.55 -30.02
N GLY A 451 0.75 -5.46 -31.18
CA GLY A 451 1.67 -4.38 -31.54
C GLY A 451 2.93 -4.94 -32.21
N ASP A 452 4.07 -4.31 -31.92
CA ASP A 452 5.36 -4.71 -32.50
C ASP A 452 5.82 -6.07 -31.98
N HIS A 453 5.61 -6.31 -30.69
CA HIS A 453 5.74 -7.64 -30.10
C HIS A 453 4.35 -8.20 -29.81
N GLN A 454 3.93 -9.22 -30.57
CA GLN A 454 2.66 -9.91 -30.36
C GLN A 454 2.91 -11.13 -29.46
N GLU A 455 2.05 -11.31 -28.45
CA GLU A 455 2.16 -12.44 -27.53
C GLU A 455 0.77 -12.98 -27.16
N LEU A 456 0.67 -14.31 -27.13
CA LEU A 456 -0.36 -15.06 -26.46
C LEU A 456 0.31 -15.96 -25.45
N TYR A 457 0.01 -15.83 -24.16
CA TYR A 457 0.57 -16.66 -23.11
C TYR A 457 -0.54 -17.16 -22.19
N SER A 458 -0.47 -18.45 -21.79
CA SER A 458 -1.40 -19.00 -20.84
C SER A 458 -0.69 -19.99 -19.92
N GLU A 459 -0.84 -19.80 -18.59
CA GLU A 459 -0.22 -20.62 -17.55
C GLU A 459 -1.26 -21.06 -16.52
N PHE A 460 -1.29 -22.35 -16.19
CA PHE A 460 -2.02 -22.87 -15.05
C PHE A 460 -1.04 -23.13 -13.90
N TYR A 461 -1.10 -22.34 -12.85
CA TYR A 461 -0.23 -22.46 -11.68
C TYR A 461 -0.94 -23.25 -10.59
N GLN A 462 -0.38 -24.39 -10.17
CA GLN A 462 -0.91 -25.25 -9.14
C GLN A 462 0.07 -25.38 -7.97
N PRO A 463 -0.21 -24.76 -6.80
CA PRO A 463 0.50 -25.05 -5.57
C PRO A 463 0.31 -26.53 -5.17
N LEU A 464 1.37 -27.17 -4.69
CA LEU A 464 1.35 -28.57 -4.26
C LEU A 464 1.25 -28.73 -2.73
N ASP A 465 1.42 -27.65 -1.98
CA ASP A 465 1.30 -27.62 -0.52
C ASP A 465 0.65 -26.31 -0.04
N ALA A 466 0.11 -26.32 1.17
CA ALA A 466 -0.57 -25.17 1.78
C ALA A 466 0.33 -23.92 1.95
N GLY A 467 1.65 -24.08 1.95
CA GLY A 467 2.60 -22.96 2.00
C GLY A 467 3.02 -22.45 0.64
N SER A 468 2.43 -22.99 -0.43
CA SER A 468 2.81 -22.69 -1.83
C SER A 468 4.33 -22.80 -2.08
N ARG A 469 5.02 -23.65 -1.29
CA ARG A 469 6.47 -23.81 -1.41
C ARG A 469 6.86 -24.50 -2.70
N TYR A 470 6.08 -25.50 -3.12
CA TYR A 470 6.28 -26.23 -4.36
C TYR A 470 5.07 -26.05 -5.25
N PHE A 471 5.29 -25.98 -6.54
CA PHE A 471 4.25 -25.82 -7.54
C PHE A 471 4.60 -26.52 -8.84
N VAL A 472 3.56 -26.76 -9.62
CA VAL A 472 3.66 -27.18 -11.02
C VAL A 472 2.91 -26.14 -11.86
N ALA A 473 3.48 -25.79 -13.03
CA ALA A 473 2.91 -24.78 -13.91
C ALA A 473 3.08 -25.16 -15.39
N PRO A 474 2.15 -25.91 -15.99
CA PRO A 474 2.07 -26.05 -17.43
C PRO A 474 1.72 -24.72 -18.07
N TYR A 475 2.30 -24.44 -19.25
CA TYR A 475 2.04 -23.23 -20.00
C TYR A 475 2.06 -23.49 -21.49
N LEU A 476 1.44 -22.59 -22.24
CA LEU A 476 1.49 -22.48 -23.68
C LEU A 476 1.75 -21.02 -24.07
N PHE A 477 2.40 -20.82 -25.20
CA PHE A 477 2.66 -19.49 -25.72
C PHE A 477 2.67 -19.47 -27.24
N GLY A 478 2.39 -18.30 -27.78
CA GLY A 478 2.64 -17.91 -29.17
C GLY A 478 3.16 -16.48 -29.17
N GLU A 479 4.21 -16.23 -29.90
CA GLU A 479 4.78 -14.90 -30.03
C GLU A 479 5.17 -14.60 -31.47
N ALA A 480 5.15 -13.34 -31.84
CA ALA A 480 5.57 -12.88 -33.13
C ALA A 480 6.18 -11.49 -33.02
N GLN A 481 7.39 -11.32 -33.51
CA GLN A 481 8.15 -10.08 -33.46
C GLN A 481 8.98 -9.89 -34.73
N ASN A 482 9.34 -8.64 -34.99
CA ASN A 482 10.29 -8.33 -36.04
C ASN A 482 11.69 -8.27 -35.46
N VAL A 483 12.67 -8.86 -36.15
CA VAL A 483 14.06 -8.90 -35.74
C VAL A 483 14.93 -8.43 -36.90
N GLU A 484 15.78 -7.45 -36.66
CA GLU A 484 16.76 -7.01 -37.66
C GLU A 484 17.90 -8.03 -37.77
N ALA A 485 18.19 -8.48 -39.01
CA ALA A 485 19.42 -9.19 -39.31
C ALA A 485 20.50 -8.17 -39.62
N ILE A 486 21.58 -8.18 -38.84
CA ILE A 486 22.67 -7.21 -38.93
C ILE A 486 23.91 -7.94 -39.45
N LEU A 487 24.54 -7.38 -40.49
CA LEU A 487 25.83 -7.82 -41.01
C LEU A 487 26.77 -6.60 -41.05
N ASP A 488 27.96 -6.71 -40.49
CA ASP A 488 28.97 -5.65 -40.46
C ASP A 488 28.46 -4.30 -39.88
N ASN A 489 27.60 -4.35 -38.87
CA ASN A 489 26.88 -3.22 -38.22
C ASN A 489 25.78 -2.55 -39.06
N ASP A 490 25.50 -3.05 -40.27
CA ASP A 490 24.43 -2.54 -41.10
C ASP A 490 23.23 -3.51 -41.09
N PRO A 491 21.99 -3.05 -40.94
CA PRO A 491 20.82 -3.89 -41.07
C PRO A 491 20.65 -4.29 -42.52
N ILE A 492 20.71 -5.58 -42.82
CA ILE A 492 20.59 -6.16 -44.13
C ILE A 492 19.15 -6.60 -44.46
N ALA A 493 18.40 -6.99 -43.44
CA ALA A 493 17.03 -7.43 -43.58
C ALA A 493 16.28 -7.32 -42.22
N GLU A 494 14.97 -7.26 -42.29
CA GLU A 494 14.06 -7.43 -41.17
C GLU A 494 13.31 -8.75 -41.36
N TYR A 495 13.43 -9.66 -40.41
CA TYR A 495 12.71 -10.92 -40.37
C TYR A 495 11.48 -10.80 -39.47
N ARG A 496 10.36 -11.38 -39.92
CA ARG A 496 9.22 -11.71 -39.06
C ARG A 496 9.47 -13.07 -38.43
N LEU A 497 9.70 -13.09 -37.12
CA LEU A 497 9.89 -14.30 -36.34
C LEU A 497 8.57 -14.66 -35.66
N GLU A 498 8.02 -15.82 -36.01
CA GLU A 498 6.83 -16.37 -35.36
C GLU A 498 7.20 -17.64 -34.61
N ARG A 499 6.75 -17.77 -33.36
CA ARG A 499 7.07 -18.91 -32.50
C ARG A 499 5.88 -19.29 -31.63
N TYR A 500 5.57 -20.56 -31.53
CA TYR A 500 4.55 -21.08 -30.64
C TYR A 500 5.05 -22.35 -29.95
N GLY A 501 4.59 -22.60 -28.72
CA GLY A 501 5.10 -23.73 -27.96
C GLY A 501 4.33 -23.99 -26.70
N LEU A 502 4.78 -25.02 -26.00
CA LEU A 502 4.25 -25.44 -24.72
C LEU A 502 5.37 -25.93 -23.80
N GLY A 503 5.09 -25.92 -22.51
CA GLY A 503 6.06 -26.43 -21.54
C GLY A 503 5.46 -26.68 -20.18
N LEU A 504 6.30 -27.22 -19.31
CA LEU A 504 5.97 -27.54 -17.93
C LEU A 504 7.06 -27.06 -17.01
N ASN A 505 6.71 -26.25 -16.03
CA ASN A 505 7.58 -25.83 -14.96
C ASN A 505 7.28 -26.57 -13.65
N LEU A 506 8.31 -27.02 -12.98
CA LEU A 506 8.30 -27.42 -11.57
C LEU A 506 9.08 -26.37 -10.80
N GLY A 507 8.53 -25.86 -9.71
CA GLY A 507 9.19 -24.78 -9.01
C GLY A 507 9.07 -24.84 -7.50
N ARG A 508 9.92 -24.02 -6.87
CA ARG A 508 9.94 -23.80 -5.43
C ARG A 508 9.99 -22.31 -5.14
N GLN A 509 9.08 -21.83 -4.32
CA GLN A 509 9.13 -20.47 -3.81
C GLN A 509 10.13 -20.35 -2.66
N ILE A 510 10.86 -19.22 -2.63
CA ILE A 510 11.84 -18.85 -1.61
C ILE A 510 11.25 -17.70 -0.80
N ALA A 511 10.56 -18.03 0.28
CA ALA A 511 9.78 -17.08 1.08
C ALA A 511 8.89 -16.18 0.19
N ASN A 512 8.82 -14.87 0.49
CA ASN A 512 8.05 -13.89 -0.28
C ASN A 512 8.87 -13.22 -1.40
N ASN A 513 10.14 -13.60 -1.57
CA ASN A 513 11.08 -12.77 -2.33
C ASN A 513 11.60 -13.43 -3.60
N GLY A 514 11.38 -14.73 -3.78
CA GLY A 514 11.92 -15.37 -4.97
C GLY A 514 11.36 -16.75 -5.26
N GLU A 515 11.82 -17.30 -6.38
CA GLU A 515 11.51 -18.68 -6.79
C GLU A 515 12.63 -19.29 -7.63
N ILE A 516 12.69 -20.61 -7.64
CA ILE A 516 13.46 -21.40 -8.58
C ILE A 516 12.48 -22.22 -9.40
N ARG A 517 12.64 -22.21 -10.73
CA ARG A 517 11.86 -23.03 -11.67
C ARG A 517 12.80 -23.91 -12.47
N PHE A 518 12.46 -25.16 -12.60
CA PHE A 518 13.00 -26.09 -13.59
C PHE A 518 11.92 -26.36 -14.63
N GLY A 519 12.19 -26.08 -15.90
CA GLY A 519 11.26 -26.20 -17.00
C GLY A 519 11.75 -27.15 -18.07
N VAL A 520 10.77 -27.75 -18.77
CA VAL A 520 10.95 -28.45 -20.04
C VAL A 520 9.95 -27.87 -21.02
N GLY A 521 10.39 -27.52 -22.23
CA GLY A 521 9.53 -26.93 -23.24
C GLY A 521 9.89 -27.37 -24.64
N GLN A 522 8.92 -27.20 -25.52
CA GLN A 522 9.09 -27.40 -26.96
C GLN A 522 8.38 -26.26 -27.70
N ALA A 523 9.03 -25.72 -28.72
CA ALA A 523 8.51 -24.67 -29.58
C ALA A 523 8.79 -24.97 -31.04
N TRP A 524 7.97 -24.42 -31.89
CA TRP A 524 8.09 -24.45 -33.35
C TRP A 524 7.99 -23.03 -33.85
N GLY A 525 8.79 -22.69 -34.83
CA GLY A 525 8.80 -21.33 -35.36
C GLY A 525 9.14 -21.26 -36.83
N GLU A 526 8.87 -20.09 -37.39
CA GLU A 526 9.17 -19.69 -38.76
C GLU A 526 9.80 -18.30 -38.75
N ALA A 527 10.78 -18.08 -39.60
CA ALA A 527 11.42 -16.79 -39.84
C ALA A 527 11.33 -16.42 -41.29
N ASP A 528 10.55 -15.39 -41.60
CA ASP A 528 10.30 -14.90 -42.96
C ASP A 528 10.87 -13.50 -43.16
N VAL A 529 11.48 -13.25 -44.31
CA VAL A 529 11.99 -11.93 -44.69
C VAL A 529 10.81 -10.97 -44.94
N ARG A 530 10.73 -9.93 -44.13
CA ARG A 530 9.72 -8.89 -44.23
C ARG A 530 10.19 -7.69 -45.05
N VAL A 531 11.41 -7.24 -44.79
CA VAL A 531 12.06 -6.11 -45.44
C VAL A 531 13.49 -6.49 -45.79
N GLY A 532 14.00 -6.11 -46.95
CA GLY A 532 15.34 -6.39 -47.42
C GLY A 532 15.38 -7.23 -48.68
N ASP A 533 16.49 -7.92 -48.91
CA ASP A 533 16.67 -8.77 -50.11
C ASP A 533 15.81 -10.04 -49.96
N GLN A 534 14.88 -10.25 -50.92
CA GLN A 534 14.01 -11.43 -50.95
C GLN A 534 14.75 -12.73 -51.29
N ASP A 535 16.01 -12.66 -51.75
CA ASP A 535 16.84 -13.83 -51.94
C ASP A 535 17.41 -14.40 -50.60
N LEU A 536 17.24 -13.69 -49.47
CA LEU A 536 17.56 -14.21 -48.18
C LEU A 536 16.59 -15.34 -47.77
N PRO A 537 17.09 -16.43 -47.14
CA PRO A 537 16.25 -17.59 -46.89
C PRO A 537 15.20 -17.35 -45.79
N SER A 538 13.98 -17.75 -46.05
CA SER A 538 13.00 -18.06 -44.98
C SER A 538 13.27 -19.46 -44.48
N PHE A 539 13.12 -19.66 -43.18
CA PHE A 539 13.39 -20.98 -42.56
C PHE A 539 12.42 -21.29 -41.42
N SER A 540 12.13 -22.56 -41.21
CA SER A 540 11.42 -23.05 -40.06
C SER A 540 12.43 -23.68 -39.07
N PHE A 541 12.09 -23.65 -37.79
CA PHE A 541 12.93 -24.20 -36.73
C PHE A 541 12.11 -24.86 -35.63
N THR A 542 12.74 -25.82 -34.96
CA THR A 542 12.18 -26.47 -33.77
C THR A 542 13.15 -26.29 -32.60
N GLU A 543 12.60 -25.92 -31.45
CA GLU A 543 13.34 -25.75 -30.21
C GLU A 543 12.79 -26.69 -29.14
N GLY A 544 13.62 -27.62 -28.66
CA GLY A 544 13.33 -28.43 -27.48
C GLY A 544 14.36 -28.11 -26.41
N TYR A 545 13.91 -27.71 -25.21
CA TYR A 545 14.83 -27.19 -24.20
C TYR A 545 14.51 -27.61 -22.77
N TYR A 546 15.57 -27.64 -21.97
CA TYR A 546 15.54 -27.59 -20.52
C TYR A 546 15.85 -26.17 -20.07
N GLU A 547 15.16 -25.69 -19.01
CA GLU A 547 15.38 -24.36 -18.47
C GLU A 547 15.49 -24.41 -16.95
N LEU A 548 16.44 -23.66 -16.38
CA LEU A 548 16.51 -23.37 -14.95
C LEU A 548 16.48 -21.87 -14.77
N LYS A 549 15.46 -21.39 -14.06
CA LYS A 549 15.30 -19.97 -13.70
C LYS A 549 15.40 -19.77 -12.20
N TYR A 550 16.18 -18.78 -11.78
CA TYR A 550 16.16 -18.23 -10.43
C TYR A 550 15.75 -16.76 -10.52
N SER A 551 14.77 -16.38 -9.73
CA SER A 551 14.31 -15.00 -9.65
C SER A 551 14.18 -14.59 -8.19
N PHE A 552 14.69 -13.40 -7.85
CA PHE A 552 14.66 -12.83 -6.51
C PHE A 552 14.37 -11.34 -6.60
N ASP A 553 13.54 -10.80 -5.68
CA ASP A 553 13.09 -9.41 -5.73
C ASP A 553 12.71 -8.91 -4.34
N THR A 554 13.48 -7.94 -3.83
CA THR A 554 13.22 -7.20 -2.60
C THR A 554 13.05 -5.71 -2.82
N LEU A 555 12.95 -5.25 -4.08
CA LEU A 555 12.73 -3.85 -4.39
C LEU A 555 11.44 -3.36 -3.74
N ASP A 556 11.46 -2.16 -3.18
CA ASP A 556 10.29 -1.50 -2.58
C ASP A 556 9.33 -0.92 -3.62
N ASN A 557 9.81 -0.65 -4.83
CA ASN A 557 9.04 -0.24 -6.00
C ASN A 557 9.69 -0.85 -7.24
N VAL A 558 8.90 -1.21 -8.23
CA VAL A 558 9.40 -1.86 -9.45
C VAL A 558 9.83 -0.85 -10.51
N ASP A 559 9.20 0.33 -10.55
CA ASP A 559 9.46 1.36 -11.55
C ASP A 559 10.53 2.37 -11.08
N TYR A 560 10.46 2.79 -9.82
CA TYR A 560 11.40 3.73 -9.19
C TYR A 560 11.84 3.19 -7.83
N PRO A 561 12.64 2.11 -7.81
CA PRO A 561 13.08 1.51 -6.56
C PRO A 561 13.93 2.50 -5.75
N HIS A 562 13.59 2.63 -4.45
CA HIS A 562 14.36 3.43 -3.51
C HIS A 562 15.35 2.58 -2.71
N GLN A 563 14.98 1.32 -2.47
CA GLN A 563 15.83 0.34 -1.79
C GLN A 563 15.50 -1.09 -2.23
N GLY A 564 16.44 -1.99 -1.94
CA GLY A 564 16.28 -3.41 -2.24
C GLY A 564 17.09 -3.83 -3.47
N GLU A 565 16.88 -5.07 -3.89
CA GLU A 565 17.60 -5.67 -5.02
C GLU A 565 16.72 -6.64 -5.79
N ALA A 566 17.03 -6.82 -7.07
CA ALA A 566 16.44 -7.82 -7.94
C ALA A 566 17.53 -8.63 -8.63
N ILE A 567 17.33 -9.93 -8.72
CA ILE A 567 18.26 -10.88 -9.37
C ILE A 567 17.45 -11.79 -10.27
N GLY A 568 17.87 -11.89 -11.53
CA GLY A 568 17.38 -12.86 -12.50
C GLY A 568 18.53 -13.68 -13.05
N LEU A 569 18.46 -15.00 -12.95
CA LEU A 569 19.37 -15.94 -13.61
C LEU A 569 18.54 -16.91 -14.41
N SER A 570 18.84 -17.04 -15.69
CA SER A 570 18.30 -18.08 -16.57
C SER A 570 19.41 -18.91 -17.19
N LEU A 571 19.21 -20.20 -17.20
CA LEU A 571 20.06 -21.18 -17.86
C LEU A 571 19.15 -22.00 -18.78
N ARG A 572 19.43 -22.02 -20.08
CA ARG A 572 18.65 -22.79 -21.06
C ARG A 572 19.56 -23.68 -21.85
N GLN A 573 19.20 -24.93 -21.99
CA GLN A 573 19.88 -25.91 -22.83
C GLN A 573 18.91 -26.42 -23.89
N TYR A 574 19.19 -26.14 -25.12
CA TYR A 574 18.50 -26.71 -26.28
C TYR A 574 19.10 -28.06 -26.62
N ASP A 575 18.24 -29.07 -26.84
CA ASP A 575 18.70 -30.42 -27.04
C ASP A 575 17.89 -31.19 -28.10
N PRO A 576 18.55 -31.79 -29.13
CA PRO A 576 17.88 -32.60 -30.13
C PRO A 576 17.07 -33.78 -29.56
N GLN A 577 17.37 -34.26 -28.35
CA GLN A 577 16.58 -35.31 -27.71
C GLN A 577 15.18 -34.83 -27.34
N LEU A 578 14.97 -33.49 -27.18
CA LEU A 578 13.69 -32.86 -27.02
C LEU A 578 13.11 -32.32 -28.34
N GLY A 579 13.77 -32.61 -29.48
CA GLY A 579 13.32 -32.18 -30.80
C GLY A 579 13.84 -30.81 -31.23
N SER A 580 14.91 -30.29 -30.60
CA SER A 580 15.58 -29.09 -31.10
C SER A 580 16.41 -29.41 -32.35
N ASP A 581 16.36 -28.52 -33.35
CA ASP A 581 17.21 -28.65 -34.55
C ASP A 581 18.67 -28.49 -34.23
N GLU A 582 19.00 -27.66 -33.24
CA GLU A 582 20.37 -27.40 -32.80
C GLU A 582 20.58 -27.71 -31.32
N ARG A 583 21.87 -27.97 -30.96
CA ARG A 583 22.27 -28.13 -29.57
C ARG A 583 23.14 -26.97 -29.16
N TYR A 584 22.64 -26.17 -28.21
CA TYR A 584 23.45 -25.10 -27.58
C TYR A 584 22.94 -24.78 -26.19
N ARG A 585 23.75 -24.06 -25.43
CA ARG A 585 23.46 -23.60 -24.07
C ARG A 585 23.55 -22.09 -24.00
N GLN A 586 22.60 -21.48 -23.35
CA GLN A 586 22.56 -20.04 -23.13
C GLN A 586 22.30 -19.76 -21.66
N TRP A 587 22.95 -18.74 -21.13
CA TRP A 587 22.64 -18.25 -19.81
C TRP A 587 22.68 -16.72 -19.75
N GLU A 588 21.90 -16.16 -18.84
CA GLU A 588 21.79 -14.72 -18.61
C GLU A 588 21.64 -14.43 -17.13
N LEU A 589 22.38 -13.42 -16.66
CA LEU A 589 22.31 -12.87 -15.32
C LEU A 589 21.92 -11.39 -15.40
N ILE A 590 20.88 -11.00 -14.68
CA ILE A 590 20.43 -9.62 -14.52
C ILE A 590 20.45 -9.27 -13.03
N LEU A 591 21.02 -8.12 -12.69
CA LEU A 591 21.17 -7.63 -11.33
C LEU A 591 20.77 -6.17 -11.29
N ASP A 592 19.92 -5.80 -10.32
CA ASP A 592 19.62 -4.39 -10.00
C ASP A 592 19.64 -4.22 -8.49
N LYS A 593 20.26 -3.14 -8.01
CA LYS A 593 20.31 -2.80 -6.59
C LYS A 593 20.11 -1.31 -6.38
N ALA A 594 19.12 -0.95 -5.58
CA ALA A 594 18.76 0.42 -5.27
C ALA A 594 19.27 0.84 -3.89
N PHE A 595 19.78 2.07 -3.80
CA PHE A 595 20.27 2.72 -2.58
C PHE A 595 19.65 4.11 -2.49
N GLY A 596 18.68 4.30 -1.61
CA GLY A 596 17.98 5.56 -1.42
C GLY A 596 18.32 6.25 -0.11
N LYS A 597 18.37 7.57 -0.13
CA LYS A 597 18.45 8.41 1.06
C LYS A 597 17.66 9.71 0.86
N GLY A 598 16.59 9.87 1.63
CA GLY A 598 15.68 11.01 1.45
C GLY A 598 15.04 11.01 0.07
N PRO A 599 15.11 12.08 -0.74
CA PRO A 599 14.54 12.10 -2.08
C PRO A 599 15.46 11.47 -3.14
N ASP A 600 16.71 11.16 -2.81
CA ASP A 600 17.77 10.76 -3.74
C ASP A 600 17.90 9.23 -3.79
N THR A 601 18.11 8.68 -4.99
CA THR A 601 18.32 7.24 -5.21
C THR A 601 19.42 7.01 -6.24
N PHE A 602 20.24 5.99 -5.97
CA PHE A 602 21.17 5.38 -6.92
C PHE A 602 20.74 3.94 -7.18
N VAL A 603 20.69 3.55 -8.44
CA VAL A 603 20.50 2.16 -8.85
C VAL A 603 21.73 1.70 -9.61
N LEU A 604 22.33 0.61 -9.14
CA LEU A 604 23.39 -0.11 -9.86
C LEU A 604 22.76 -1.31 -10.54
N GLY A 605 22.90 -1.39 -11.85
CA GLY A 605 22.38 -2.46 -12.68
C GLY A 605 23.47 -3.16 -13.47
N GLY A 606 23.26 -4.44 -13.76
CA GLY A 606 24.16 -5.23 -14.59
C GLY A 606 23.40 -6.32 -15.34
N ARG A 607 23.80 -6.56 -16.57
CA ARG A 607 23.31 -7.65 -17.43
C ARG A 607 24.51 -8.35 -18.05
N TYR A 608 24.58 -9.67 -17.95
CA TYR A 608 25.60 -10.48 -18.59
C TYR A 608 24.98 -11.76 -19.14
N GLY A 609 25.12 -11.98 -20.42
CA GLY A 609 24.59 -13.16 -21.10
C GLY A 609 25.59 -13.79 -22.05
N ARG A 610 25.54 -15.12 -22.18
CA ARG A 610 26.39 -15.87 -23.08
C ARG A 610 25.68 -17.06 -23.70
N THR A 611 25.93 -17.23 -25.00
CA THR A 611 25.71 -18.49 -25.71
C THR A 611 27.04 -19.27 -25.68
N LEU A 612 27.04 -20.50 -25.13
CA LEU A 612 28.26 -21.24 -24.77
C LEU A 612 28.80 -22.12 -25.90
N ASP A 613 28.02 -22.36 -26.94
CA ASP A 613 28.38 -23.24 -28.06
C ASP A 613 28.41 -22.41 -29.36
N ASP A 614 28.98 -22.92 -30.42
CA ASP A 614 29.19 -22.20 -31.69
C ASP A 614 27.92 -22.19 -32.59
N ALA A 615 26.76 -22.23 -31.99
CA ALA A 615 25.51 -22.17 -32.71
C ALA A 615 25.27 -20.78 -33.30
N GLU A 616 25.09 -20.69 -34.61
CA GLU A 616 24.70 -19.47 -35.31
C GLU A 616 23.16 -19.30 -35.26
N VAL A 617 22.61 -19.05 -34.07
CA VAL A 617 21.16 -18.99 -33.91
C VAL A 617 20.70 -17.53 -33.83
N VAL A 618 20.20 -17.00 -34.92
CA VAL A 618 19.61 -15.65 -35.01
C VAL A 618 18.50 -15.47 -34.00
N THR A 619 17.77 -16.54 -33.68
CA THR A 619 16.62 -16.53 -32.75
C THR A 619 16.99 -16.33 -31.28
N SER A 620 18.27 -16.44 -30.90
CA SER A 620 18.76 -16.37 -29.52
C SER A 620 19.77 -15.27 -29.26
N SER A 621 19.90 -14.30 -30.16
CA SER A 621 20.82 -13.17 -29.97
C SER A 621 20.37 -12.27 -28.82
N PHE A 622 21.34 -11.78 -28.07
CA PHE A 622 21.11 -10.73 -27.07
C PHE A 622 21.09 -9.38 -27.76
N LEU A 623 20.17 -8.51 -27.34
CA LEU A 623 19.97 -7.18 -27.89
C LEU A 623 20.36 -6.12 -26.87
N LEU A 624 20.96 -5.02 -27.31
CA LEU A 624 21.23 -3.79 -26.58
C LEU A 624 20.84 -2.58 -27.46
N GLY A 625 20.69 -1.43 -26.80
CA GLY A 625 20.30 -0.18 -27.41
C GLY A 625 19.02 0.37 -26.76
N GLY A 626 18.86 1.68 -26.78
CA GLY A 626 17.73 2.36 -26.18
C GLY A 626 18.06 3.03 -24.84
N ALA A 627 17.07 3.67 -24.23
CA ALA A 627 17.20 4.43 -23.02
C ALA A 627 17.72 3.55 -21.86
N ARG A 628 18.85 3.92 -21.26
CA ARG A 628 19.52 3.20 -20.14
C ARG A 628 19.95 1.77 -20.47
N GLN A 629 20.02 1.44 -21.76
CA GLN A 629 20.56 0.18 -22.32
C GLN A 629 21.54 0.46 -23.48
N LEU A 630 22.52 1.30 -23.27
CA LEU A 630 23.39 2.01 -24.22
C LEU A 630 22.63 3.16 -24.90
N SER A 631 22.34 4.17 -24.09
CA SER A 631 21.65 5.40 -24.54
C SER A 631 22.40 6.05 -25.70
N GLY A 632 21.65 6.61 -26.66
CA GLY A 632 22.15 7.13 -27.92
C GLY A 632 21.85 6.24 -29.12
N PHE A 633 21.82 4.93 -28.94
CA PHE A 633 21.37 3.99 -29.96
C PHE A 633 19.84 3.88 -30.03
N ARG A 634 19.33 3.41 -31.18
CA ARG A 634 17.94 2.96 -31.31
C ARG A 634 17.69 1.77 -30.37
N GLN A 635 16.44 1.56 -30.01
CA GLN A 635 16.10 0.39 -29.17
C GLN A 635 16.46 -0.90 -29.89
N ASP A 636 17.13 -1.82 -29.16
CA ASP A 636 17.48 -3.17 -29.61
C ASP A 636 18.30 -3.23 -30.91
N SER A 637 19.00 -2.14 -31.27
CA SER A 637 19.73 -2.02 -32.54
C SER A 637 21.15 -2.63 -32.54
N VAL A 638 21.62 -3.11 -31.41
CA VAL A 638 22.95 -3.75 -31.31
C VAL A 638 22.75 -5.19 -30.83
N SER A 639 23.13 -6.18 -31.65
CA SER A 639 22.87 -7.59 -31.36
C SER A 639 24.14 -8.44 -31.37
N GLY A 640 24.13 -9.55 -30.64
CA GLY A 640 25.23 -10.53 -30.63
C GLY A 640 24.91 -11.76 -29.78
N GLN A 641 25.71 -12.80 -29.95
CA GLN A 641 25.61 -14.06 -29.18
C GLN A 641 25.87 -13.86 -27.69
N ASN A 642 26.58 -12.81 -27.32
CA ASN A 642 26.93 -12.51 -25.94
C ASN A 642 26.69 -11.03 -25.64
N VAL A 643 26.42 -10.74 -24.38
CA VAL A 643 26.14 -9.38 -23.91
C VAL A 643 26.80 -9.11 -22.57
N SER A 644 27.25 -7.88 -22.38
CA SER A 644 27.68 -7.32 -21.09
C SER A 644 27.21 -5.89 -20.99
N LEU A 645 26.50 -5.53 -19.94
CA LEU A 645 26.05 -4.16 -19.64
C LEU A 645 26.20 -3.90 -18.15
N GLY A 646 26.86 -2.80 -17.81
CA GLY A 646 26.84 -2.21 -16.47
C GLY A 646 26.23 -0.83 -16.56
N ARG A 647 25.37 -0.48 -15.62
CA ARG A 647 24.74 0.84 -15.55
C ARG A 647 24.68 1.39 -14.13
N MET A 648 24.77 2.71 -14.02
CA MET A 648 24.50 3.46 -12.81
C MET A 648 23.46 4.52 -13.14
N VAL A 649 22.34 4.48 -12.46
CA VAL A 649 21.25 5.43 -12.62
C VAL A 649 21.06 6.20 -11.32
N TYR A 650 21.07 7.52 -11.40
CA TYR A 650 20.72 8.42 -10.30
C TYR A 650 19.42 9.13 -10.61
N TYR A 651 18.54 9.24 -9.63
CA TYR A 651 17.37 10.10 -9.72
C TYR A 651 16.98 10.69 -8.37
N ARG A 652 16.36 11.86 -8.48
CA ARG A 652 15.79 12.59 -7.35
C ARG A 652 14.30 12.74 -7.54
N ARG A 653 13.55 12.39 -6.51
CA ARG A 653 12.13 12.66 -6.43
C ARG A 653 11.91 14.14 -6.11
N MET A 654 11.18 14.84 -6.98
CA MET A 654 10.95 16.28 -6.89
C MET A 654 9.65 16.65 -6.17
N THR A 655 8.67 15.75 -6.16
CA THR A 655 7.36 15.97 -5.53
C THR A 655 7.24 15.19 -4.22
N GLN A 656 6.48 15.72 -3.26
CA GLN A 656 6.13 14.99 -2.04
C GLN A 656 5.15 13.86 -2.39
N ARG A 657 5.19 12.79 -1.58
CA ARG A 657 4.22 11.70 -1.72
C ARG A 657 2.84 12.16 -1.24
N SER A 658 1.80 11.86 -2.01
CA SER A 658 0.40 11.95 -1.63
C SER A 658 -0.19 10.54 -1.51
N PHE A 659 -1.23 10.36 -0.71
CA PHE A 659 -1.96 9.10 -0.64
C PHE A 659 -3.11 9.01 -1.66
N LEU A 660 -3.37 10.09 -2.38
CA LEU A 660 -4.40 10.09 -3.42
C LEU A 660 -3.88 9.43 -4.69
N PRO A 661 -4.69 8.60 -5.37
CA PRO A 661 -4.28 7.88 -6.58
C PRO A 661 -4.05 8.78 -7.82
N LEU A 662 -4.23 10.09 -7.69
CA LEU A 662 -4.03 11.08 -8.76
C LEU A 662 -2.73 11.87 -8.62
N ASP A 663 -1.84 11.47 -7.69
CA ASP A 663 -0.53 12.09 -7.57
C ASP A 663 0.44 11.46 -8.56
N PHE A 664 1.08 12.29 -9.38
CA PHE A 664 2.08 11.87 -10.37
C PHE A 664 3.48 12.28 -9.88
N PRO A 665 4.17 11.41 -9.13
CA PRO A 665 5.53 11.71 -8.70
C PRO A 665 6.43 12.05 -9.87
N LEU A 666 7.13 13.18 -9.76
CA LEU A 666 8.10 13.67 -10.73
C LEU A 666 9.51 13.26 -10.28
N TYR A 667 10.27 12.70 -11.20
CA TYR A 667 11.67 12.33 -11.01
C TYR A 667 12.54 13.04 -12.04
N LEU A 668 13.70 13.53 -11.61
CA LEU A 668 14.77 14.02 -12.46
C LEU A 668 16.00 13.14 -12.26
N GLY A 669 16.63 12.70 -13.32
CA GLY A 669 17.75 11.78 -13.18
C GLY A 669 18.72 11.77 -14.36
N ALA A 670 19.77 10.95 -14.19
CA ALA A 670 20.80 10.70 -15.18
C ALA A 670 21.29 9.26 -15.09
N SER A 671 21.82 8.71 -16.17
CA SER A 671 22.50 7.41 -16.22
C SER A 671 23.91 7.52 -16.78
N LEU A 672 24.73 6.56 -16.36
CA LEU A 672 26.01 6.22 -16.97
C LEU A 672 25.99 4.73 -17.27
N GLU A 673 26.37 4.37 -18.48
CA GLU A 673 26.25 3.02 -18.99
C GLU A 673 27.54 2.60 -19.70
N ARG A 674 27.88 1.33 -19.57
CA ARG A 674 28.97 0.72 -20.33
C ARG A 674 28.57 -0.66 -20.76
N GLY A 675 28.51 -0.92 -22.06
CA GLY A 675 28.06 -2.19 -22.60
C GLY A 675 28.88 -2.67 -23.78
N ARG A 676 28.67 -3.94 -24.14
CA ARG A 676 29.31 -4.62 -25.24
C ARG A 676 28.45 -5.78 -25.68
N VAL A 677 28.39 -6.04 -26.97
CA VAL A 677 27.95 -7.33 -27.55
C VAL A 677 29.02 -7.91 -28.44
N TRP A 678 29.11 -9.26 -28.53
CA TRP A 678 30.09 -9.92 -29.34
C TRP A 678 29.65 -11.34 -29.73
N ASN A 679 30.24 -11.88 -30.80
CA ASN A 679 30.04 -13.26 -31.24
C ASN A 679 31.20 -14.16 -30.78
N ASN A 680 30.96 -15.47 -30.66
CA ASN A 680 31.94 -16.45 -30.20
C ASN A 680 33.07 -16.68 -31.20
N ASP A 681 32.76 -16.61 -32.50
CA ASP A 681 33.69 -16.78 -33.61
C ASP A 681 34.52 -15.52 -33.90
N ASN A 682 34.35 -14.44 -33.15
CA ASN A 682 34.90 -13.12 -33.37
C ASN A 682 34.52 -12.47 -34.73
N SER A 683 33.46 -12.95 -35.37
CA SER A 683 32.90 -12.31 -36.57
C SER A 683 32.42 -10.90 -36.30
N PHE A 684 31.96 -10.64 -35.08
CA PHE A 684 31.53 -9.34 -34.63
C PHE A 684 31.89 -9.09 -33.16
N ASP A 685 32.33 -7.87 -32.86
CA ASP A 685 32.60 -7.36 -31.51
C ASP A 685 32.44 -5.83 -31.50
N SER A 686 31.40 -5.32 -30.85
CA SER A 686 31.17 -3.90 -30.72
C SER A 686 32.24 -3.14 -29.92
N GLY A 687 33.15 -3.85 -29.24
CA GLY A 687 33.95 -3.23 -28.19
C GLY A 687 33.11 -2.74 -27.02
N TYR A 688 33.74 -2.12 -26.02
CA TYR A 688 33.05 -1.49 -24.95
C TYR A 688 32.60 -0.07 -25.32
N ILE A 689 31.32 0.16 -25.35
CA ILE A 689 30.67 1.44 -25.64
C ILE A 689 30.26 2.10 -24.32
N ASN A 690 30.59 3.39 -24.14
CA ASN A 690 30.19 4.17 -23.00
C ASN A 690 29.05 5.10 -23.42
N ALA A 691 27.98 5.11 -22.63
CA ALA A 691 26.80 5.92 -22.88
C ALA A 691 26.37 6.67 -21.63
N ALA A 692 25.61 7.74 -21.82
CA ALA A 692 25.02 8.54 -20.76
C ALA A 692 23.65 9.06 -21.18
N SER A 693 22.78 9.26 -20.21
CA SER A 693 21.51 9.94 -20.45
C SER A 693 21.11 10.88 -19.31
N VAL A 694 20.23 11.84 -19.63
CA VAL A 694 19.49 12.62 -18.65
C VAL A 694 18.00 12.45 -18.92
N PHE A 695 17.20 12.46 -17.87
CA PHE A 695 15.78 12.20 -18.02
C PHE A 695 14.90 12.96 -17.02
N ILE A 696 13.65 13.21 -17.46
CA ILE A 696 12.54 13.62 -16.63
C ILE A 696 11.44 12.56 -16.75
N SER A 697 10.90 12.13 -15.62
CA SER A 697 9.96 11.04 -15.61
C SER A 697 8.83 11.24 -14.61
N PHE A 698 7.62 10.79 -15.00
CA PHE A 698 6.40 10.88 -14.19
C PHE A 698 5.90 9.46 -13.92
N ASP A 699 5.65 9.13 -12.64
CA ASP A 699 4.98 7.88 -12.29
C ASP A 699 3.46 8.05 -12.43
N THR A 700 2.90 7.62 -13.56
CA THR A 700 1.49 7.79 -13.87
C THR A 700 0.67 6.52 -13.60
N PRO A 701 -0.68 6.58 -13.51
CA PRO A 701 -1.52 5.39 -13.42
C PRO A 701 -1.42 4.43 -14.62
N LEU A 702 -1.00 4.93 -15.77
CA LEU A 702 -0.77 4.12 -16.96
C LEU A 702 0.64 3.55 -17.06
N GLY A 703 1.48 3.81 -16.05
CA GLY A 703 2.89 3.46 -15.99
C GLY A 703 3.81 4.68 -16.05
N PRO A 704 5.13 4.48 -15.95
CA PRO A 704 6.12 5.54 -16.08
C PRO A 704 6.02 6.25 -17.44
N LEU A 705 5.96 7.57 -17.43
CA LEU A 705 6.11 8.41 -18.63
C LEU A 705 7.49 9.08 -18.55
N ASP A 706 8.38 8.71 -19.44
CA ASP A 706 9.79 9.09 -19.43
C ASP A 706 10.18 9.85 -20.69
N PHE A 707 10.84 10.98 -20.50
CA PHE A 707 11.48 11.78 -21.54
C PHE A 707 12.98 11.76 -21.26
N SER A 708 13.77 11.19 -22.16
CA SER A 708 15.21 11.11 -21.96
C SER A 708 16.00 11.51 -23.20
N TYR A 709 17.18 12.05 -22.97
CA TYR A 709 18.17 12.36 -24.00
C TYR A 709 19.43 11.56 -23.69
N GLY A 710 19.81 10.71 -24.65
CA GLY A 710 20.95 9.83 -24.57
C GLY A 710 22.02 10.16 -25.60
N LEU A 711 23.28 9.87 -25.24
CA LEU A 711 24.46 9.99 -26.11
C LEU A 711 25.47 8.90 -25.76
N ASN A 712 26.34 8.53 -26.72
CA ASN A 712 27.42 7.59 -26.53
C ASN A 712 28.73 8.03 -27.19
N ASP A 713 29.78 7.26 -26.99
CA ASP A 713 31.12 7.54 -27.54
C ASP A 713 31.27 7.14 -29.02
N GLU A 714 30.30 6.45 -29.60
CA GLU A 714 30.16 6.24 -31.05
C GLU A 714 29.52 7.46 -31.78
N ALA A 715 29.38 8.58 -31.08
CA ALA A 715 28.76 9.81 -31.57
C ALA A 715 27.25 9.73 -31.86
N GLU A 716 26.59 8.63 -31.46
CA GLU A 716 25.15 8.47 -31.58
C GLU A 716 24.41 9.24 -30.49
N ARG A 717 23.24 9.80 -30.83
CA ARG A 717 22.40 10.61 -29.92
C ARG A 717 20.93 10.34 -30.24
N ALA A 718 20.14 10.15 -29.21
CA ALA A 718 18.70 9.95 -29.36
C ALA A 718 17.91 10.67 -28.29
N LEU A 719 16.69 11.10 -28.65
CA LEU A 719 15.66 11.53 -27.72
C LEU A 719 14.68 10.36 -27.62
N TYR A 720 14.33 10.00 -26.39
CA TYR A 720 13.38 8.91 -26.16
C TYR A 720 12.15 9.45 -25.45
N LEU A 721 10.99 9.03 -25.94
CA LEU A 721 9.70 9.15 -25.26
C LEU A 721 9.22 7.73 -24.98
N ASN A 722 9.07 7.39 -23.70
CA ASN A 722 8.56 6.09 -23.31
C ASN A 722 7.37 6.25 -22.36
N LEU A 723 6.28 5.57 -22.66
CA LEU A 723 5.21 5.29 -21.71
C LEU A 723 5.28 3.80 -21.41
N GLY A 724 5.79 3.45 -20.24
CA GLY A 724 6.04 2.07 -19.92
C GLY A 724 7.35 1.89 -19.18
N ARG A 725 7.73 0.64 -18.90
CA ARG A 725 8.95 0.34 -18.18
C ARG A 725 10.17 0.43 -19.08
N ILE A 726 11.22 1.01 -18.53
CA ILE A 726 12.50 1.23 -19.22
C ILE A 726 13.63 0.39 -18.61
N PHE A 727 13.41 -0.20 -17.43
CA PHE A 727 14.41 -0.98 -16.70
C PHE A 727 14.28 -2.47 -16.93
#